data_de8583f2d40125a108512b8c30439571
#
_entry.id   de8583f2d40125a108512b8c30439571
#
_cell.length_a   1.000
_cell.length_b   1.000
_cell.length_c   1.000
_cell.angle_alpha   90.00
_cell.angle_beta   90.00
_cell.angle_gamma   90.00
#
_symmetry.space_group_name_H-M   'P 1'
#
loop_
_entity.id
_entity.type
_entity.pdbx_description
1 polymer ?
#
loop_
_entity_poly.entity_id
_entity_poly.type
_entity_poly.pdbx_seq_one_letter_code
_entity_poly.pdbx_strand_id
1 'polypeptide(L)'
;MDYSKITSADLKNRITDAVQRFFGVKPEEASNTQMYKAVCIVVRDMLTNSRVDFKRTAREINAKHVYYMSMEFLLGRSLRNHLFNMGIDKKMVKAVKDLGFDIDTLYAIEPDAGLGNGGLGRLAAAYLDSLTSLGYIATGFSIMYDYGIFKQRIVDGEQIELPDEWLTNGSVWLQPRVEDTFEVRFGGVVDQEWRDGKLIINHRDYNTVLAVPYDMNISGIQSDTVNRLRLWSSKASADFDMALFSKGEYVKAMESRMMAESISKVLYPADDHIEGKSLRLKQQYFFVSASIQSIIKRHLQTNPSLDNLADHAAIHINDTHPTLCIPELMRILLDDYGYSWEKAWQITTDTISYTNHTVMAEALEKWPQQLFQSLLPRIYRIVCEINRRYCEELWAEYPGDNNKVAANAILEHGQIKMATLCLVAAHTINGVSALHSEILKHDIFKDYYEQHPSKFTNVTNGITHRRWVQQANPGLSALLCDTIGTSWIKDASNLKKFENYKSDAAVLERLQKVKRENKERLADYIKANNNVVVNPDSIFDIQSKRLHEYKRQLLNAMNILNTYYDLKDNPNLDICPRTFVFGAKAASSYYMAKQIIRFIWQLGEVINNDKSINDKLKVVFLENYRVSLAEIMMPAAEISEQISIAGKEASGTGNMKFMSNGAVTIGTMDGANVEIHDAVGDENMFIFGMSSDEVQDLYNKGYDSTAYYMNDARIKRVIDGMRRGVGDVQFNAIADNLILGNGSVADPYMCLADFDSYVKAQKRVNDTYLNKKAFNKMSLMNIANAGFFSADRAVKEYADRIWTVKPIHKL
;
A
#
# COMPACT_ATOMS: atom_id res chain seq x y z
N MET A 1 -25.41 -5.02 -16.44
CA MET A 1 -25.46 -6.31 -17.20
C MET A 1 -25.56 -7.45 -16.20
N ASP A 2 -26.54 -8.34 -16.35
CA ASP A 2 -26.69 -9.49 -15.43
C ASP A 2 -25.74 -10.63 -15.84
N TYR A 3 -24.60 -10.73 -15.15
CA TYR A 3 -23.55 -11.73 -15.42
C TYR A 3 -24.02 -13.17 -15.12
N SER A 4 -25.06 -13.35 -14.32
CA SER A 4 -25.56 -14.69 -13.97
C SER A 4 -26.14 -15.42 -15.20
N LYS A 5 -26.64 -14.68 -16.18
CA LYS A 5 -27.26 -15.20 -17.41
C LYS A 5 -26.25 -15.58 -18.49
N ILE A 6 -25.00 -15.15 -18.38
CA ILE A 6 -23.98 -15.44 -19.39
C ILE A 6 -23.58 -16.92 -19.30
N THR A 7 -23.53 -17.60 -20.43
CA THR A 7 -23.13 -19.01 -20.52
C THR A 7 -21.64 -19.16 -20.90
N SER A 8 -21.07 -20.35 -20.71
CA SER A 8 -19.71 -20.65 -21.19
C SER A 8 -19.62 -20.61 -22.73
N ALA A 9 -20.72 -20.95 -23.42
CA ALA A 9 -20.78 -20.85 -24.88
C ALA A 9 -20.73 -19.39 -25.35
N ASP A 10 -21.46 -18.49 -24.69
CA ASP A 10 -21.40 -17.05 -24.99
C ASP A 10 -19.99 -16.48 -24.78
N LEU A 11 -19.33 -16.87 -23.68
CA LEU A 11 -17.95 -16.47 -23.41
C LEU A 11 -17.00 -17.01 -24.47
N LYS A 12 -17.12 -18.28 -24.85
CA LYS A 12 -16.33 -18.90 -25.92
C LYS A 12 -16.46 -18.13 -27.23
N ASN A 13 -17.70 -17.81 -27.65
CA ASN A 13 -17.96 -17.07 -28.88
C ASN A 13 -17.34 -15.66 -28.84
N ARG A 14 -17.48 -14.94 -27.72
CA ARG A 14 -16.89 -13.60 -27.54
C ARG A 14 -15.36 -13.66 -27.58
N ILE A 15 -14.73 -14.68 -26.97
CA ILE A 15 -13.29 -14.87 -26.99
C ILE A 15 -12.82 -15.16 -28.42
N THR A 16 -13.54 -16.04 -29.13
CA THR A 16 -13.25 -16.37 -30.55
C THR A 16 -13.31 -15.09 -31.42
N ASP A 17 -14.36 -14.31 -31.29
CA ASP A 17 -14.48 -13.02 -32.01
C ASP A 17 -13.33 -12.07 -31.64
N ALA A 18 -12.98 -11.95 -30.35
CA ALA A 18 -11.88 -11.10 -29.90
C ALA A 18 -10.53 -11.55 -30.48
N VAL A 19 -10.24 -12.87 -30.48
CA VAL A 19 -9.01 -13.41 -31.09
C VAL A 19 -8.94 -13.06 -32.58
N GLN A 20 -10.02 -13.27 -33.32
CA GLN A 20 -10.05 -12.98 -34.75
C GLN A 20 -9.92 -11.50 -35.05
N ARG A 21 -10.65 -10.65 -34.34
CA ARG A 21 -10.69 -9.19 -34.60
C ARG A 21 -9.41 -8.46 -34.20
N PHE A 22 -8.81 -8.83 -33.07
CA PHE A 22 -7.66 -8.10 -32.53
C PHE A 22 -6.31 -8.72 -32.93
N PHE A 23 -6.27 -10.01 -33.28
CA PHE A 23 -5.01 -10.70 -33.60
C PHE A 23 -4.98 -11.31 -35.00
N GLY A 24 -6.11 -11.36 -35.71
CA GLY A 24 -6.17 -11.83 -37.11
C GLY A 24 -5.89 -13.34 -37.27
N VAL A 25 -6.07 -14.14 -36.21
CA VAL A 25 -5.82 -15.58 -36.21
C VAL A 25 -7.04 -16.34 -35.69
N LYS A 26 -7.09 -17.65 -35.98
CA LYS A 26 -8.10 -18.53 -35.39
C LYS A 26 -7.70 -18.88 -33.94
N PRO A 27 -8.67 -19.24 -33.05
CA PRO A 27 -8.35 -19.64 -31.68
C PRO A 27 -7.29 -20.73 -31.56
N GLU A 28 -7.30 -21.73 -32.49
CA GLU A 28 -6.35 -22.87 -32.51
C GLU A 28 -4.92 -22.45 -32.87
N GLU A 29 -4.77 -21.27 -33.50
CA GLU A 29 -3.49 -20.72 -33.95
C GLU A 29 -2.96 -19.66 -32.96
N ALA A 30 -3.81 -19.24 -31.96
CA ALA A 30 -3.46 -18.20 -31.02
C ALA A 30 -2.40 -18.65 -30.01
N SER A 31 -1.44 -17.77 -29.73
CA SER A 31 -0.52 -17.97 -28.62
C SER A 31 -1.24 -17.77 -27.26
N ASN A 32 -0.65 -18.31 -26.17
CA ASN A 32 -1.16 -18.08 -24.81
C ASN A 32 -1.31 -16.58 -24.49
N THR A 33 -0.38 -15.73 -24.95
CA THR A 33 -0.45 -14.27 -24.76
C THR A 33 -1.60 -13.62 -25.51
N GLN A 34 -1.87 -14.05 -26.75
CA GLN A 34 -3.02 -13.55 -27.54
C GLN A 34 -4.33 -14.01 -26.90
N MET A 35 -4.41 -15.27 -26.46
CA MET A 35 -5.59 -15.79 -25.75
C MET A 35 -5.83 -15.06 -24.43
N TYR A 36 -4.78 -14.84 -23.62
CA TYR A 36 -4.87 -14.01 -22.40
C TYR A 36 -5.45 -12.62 -22.70
N LYS A 37 -4.89 -11.93 -23.69
CA LYS A 37 -5.36 -10.58 -24.07
C LYS A 37 -6.80 -10.60 -24.57
N ALA A 38 -7.21 -11.61 -25.35
CA ALA A 38 -8.58 -11.76 -25.82
C ALA A 38 -9.58 -11.95 -24.66
N VAL A 39 -9.23 -12.82 -23.68
CA VAL A 39 -10.03 -13.00 -22.46
C VAL A 39 -10.15 -11.68 -21.68
N CYS A 40 -9.04 -10.97 -21.49
CA CYS A 40 -9.06 -9.66 -20.81
C CYS A 40 -9.90 -8.62 -21.54
N ILE A 41 -9.85 -8.56 -22.87
CA ILE A 41 -10.68 -7.65 -23.69
C ILE A 41 -12.16 -7.97 -23.47
N VAL A 42 -12.57 -9.22 -23.51
CA VAL A 42 -13.97 -9.64 -23.29
C VAL A 42 -14.44 -9.20 -21.89
N VAL A 43 -13.64 -9.47 -20.85
CA VAL A 43 -13.98 -9.07 -19.46
C VAL A 43 -14.04 -7.54 -19.33
N ARG A 44 -13.07 -6.83 -19.87
CA ARG A 44 -13.03 -5.36 -19.87
C ARG A 44 -14.24 -4.74 -20.55
N ASP A 45 -14.65 -5.26 -21.69
CA ASP A 45 -15.81 -4.76 -22.44
C ASP A 45 -17.12 -5.00 -21.68
N MET A 46 -17.26 -6.16 -21.02
CA MET A 46 -18.39 -6.45 -20.14
C MET A 46 -18.45 -5.47 -18.96
N LEU A 47 -17.34 -5.20 -18.30
CA LEU A 47 -17.23 -4.24 -17.20
C LEU A 47 -17.54 -2.80 -17.67
N THR A 48 -17.08 -2.45 -18.86
CA THR A 48 -17.33 -1.12 -19.45
C THR A 48 -18.83 -0.88 -19.65
N ASN A 49 -19.57 -1.87 -20.15
CA ASN A 49 -21.01 -1.77 -20.31
C ASN A 49 -21.72 -1.58 -18.96
N SER A 50 -21.39 -2.37 -17.96
CA SER A 50 -21.97 -2.21 -16.60
C SER A 50 -21.63 -0.84 -16.00
N ARG A 51 -20.42 -0.33 -16.24
CA ARG A 51 -20.04 1.00 -15.77
C ARG A 51 -20.85 2.12 -16.42
N VAL A 52 -21.20 2.00 -17.69
CA VAL A 52 -22.05 2.98 -18.37
C VAL A 52 -23.42 3.06 -17.70
N ASP A 53 -24.03 1.91 -17.41
CA ASP A 53 -25.31 1.83 -16.72
C ASP A 53 -25.22 2.40 -15.31
N PHE A 54 -24.24 1.97 -14.52
CA PHE A 54 -24.03 2.46 -13.15
C PHE A 54 -23.79 3.97 -13.09
N LYS A 55 -22.94 4.50 -14.00
CA LYS A 55 -22.69 5.94 -14.10
C LYS A 55 -23.96 6.73 -14.45
N ARG A 56 -24.82 6.18 -15.32
CA ARG A 56 -26.11 6.81 -15.67
C ARG A 56 -27.00 6.91 -14.44
N THR A 57 -27.23 5.80 -13.72
CA THR A 57 -28.02 5.79 -12.48
C THR A 57 -27.49 6.78 -11.45
N ALA A 58 -26.16 6.82 -11.25
CA ALA A 58 -25.53 7.77 -10.33
C ALA A 58 -25.78 9.25 -10.70
N ARG A 59 -25.82 9.55 -12.00
CA ARG A 59 -26.13 10.90 -12.50
C ARG A 59 -27.60 11.28 -12.32
N GLU A 60 -28.51 10.35 -12.60
CA GLU A 60 -29.98 10.57 -12.47
C GLU A 60 -30.37 10.97 -11.05
N ILE A 61 -29.69 10.43 -10.04
CA ILE A 61 -29.95 10.77 -8.64
C ILE A 61 -28.97 11.83 -8.09
N ASN A 62 -28.11 12.39 -8.94
CA ASN A 62 -27.05 13.35 -8.58
C ASN A 62 -26.25 12.91 -7.34
N ALA A 63 -25.82 11.65 -7.31
CA ALA A 63 -25.17 11.02 -6.16
C ALA A 63 -23.83 11.69 -5.81
N LYS A 64 -23.58 11.90 -4.51
CA LYS A 64 -22.28 12.38 -4.02
C LYS A 64 -21.20 11.34 -4.33
N HIS A 65 -20.11 11.80 -4.98
CA HIS A 65 -19.05 10.97 -5.53
C HIS A 65 -17.79 11.02 -4.65
N VAL A 66 -17.23 9.86 -4.32
CA VAL A 66 -15.95 9.78 -3.59
C VAL A 66 -14.79 9.84 -4.59
N TYR A 67 -13.86 10.75 -4.36
CA TYR A 67 -12.62 10.88 -5.10
C TYR A 67 -11.44 10.55 -4.17
N TYR A 68 -10.89 9.36 -4.34
CA TYR A 68 -9.81 8.84 -3.50
C TYR A 68 -8.46 9.11 -4.18
N MET A 69 -7.70 10.05 -3.64
CA MET A 69 -6.43 10.51 -4.20
C MET A 69 -5.25 9.82 -3.52
N SER A 70 -4.48 9.07 -4.27
CA SER A 70 -3.30 8.36 -3.75
C SER A 70 -2.18 8.31 -4.77
N MET A 71 -0.92 8.43 -4.31
CA MET A 71 0.26 8.24 -5.16
C MET A 71 0.38 6.82 -5.69
N GLU A 72 -0.24 5.85 -5.03
CA GLU A 72 -0.11 4.44 -5.39
C GLU A 72 -1.41 3.65 -5.22
N PHE A 73 -1.64 2.68 -6.11
CA PHE A 73 -2.68 1.67 -6.04
C PHE A 73 -2.08 0.30 -6.32
N LEU A 74 -1.79 -0.47 -5.29
CA LEU A 74 -1.20 -1.80 -5.43
C LEU A 74 -2.28 -2.85 -5.73
N LEU A 75 -2.71 -2.92 -6.99
CA LEU A 75 -3.85 -3.74 -7.43
C LEU A 75 -3.55 -5.24 -7.42
N GLY A 76 -2.33 -5.64 -7.77
CA GLY A 76 -2.02 -7.02 -8.13
C GLY A 76 -2.56 -7.39 -9.51
N ARG A 77 -2.85 -8.67 -9.73
CA ARG A 77 -3.46 -9.18 -10.96
C ARG A 77 -4.96 -8.93 -10.98
N SER A 78 -5.50 -8.55 -12.13
CA SER A 78 -6.89 -8.11 -12.30
C SER A 78 -7.81 -9.18 -12.85
N LEU A 79 -7.36 -10.01 -13.81
CA LEU A 79 -8.21 -10.97 -14.51
C LEU A 79 -8.97 -11.91 -13.54
N ARG A 80 -8.22 -12.62 -12.70
CA ARG A 80 -8.82 -13.55 -11.74
C ARG A 80 -9.77 -12.85 -10.78
N ASN A 81 -9.38 -11.65 -10.30
CA ASN A 81 -10.22 -10.84 -9.41
C ASN A 81 -11.55 -10.44 -10.06
N HIS A 82 -11.51 -9.99 -11.31
CA HIS A 82 -12.73 -9.63 -12.04
C HIS A 82 -13.64 -10.83 -12.25
N LEU A 83 -13.09 -11.99 -12.65
CA LEU A 83 -13.88 -13.20 -12.86
C LEU A 83 -14.60 -13.65 -11.59
N PHE A 84 -13.93 -13.59 -10.43
CA PHE A 84 -14.54 -13.85 -9.12
C PHE A 84 -15.62 -12.85 -8.79
N ASN A 85 -15.34 -11.56 -8.90
CA ASN A 85 -16.30 -10.51 -8.57
C ASN A 85 -17.56 -10.58 -9.45
N MET A 86 -17.40 -10.89 -10.74
CA MET A 86 -18.49 -11.06 -11.68
C MET A 86 -19.23 -12.40 -11.49
N GLY A 87 -18.70 -13.36 -10.74
CA GLY A 87 -19.26 -14.69 -10.54
C GLY A 87 -19.27 -15.56 -11.81
N ILE A 88 -18.32 -15.34 -12.70
CA ILE A 88 -18.21 -16.07 -13.98
C ILE A 88 -16.93 -16.91 -14.09
N ASP A 89 -16.18 -17.05 -13.00
CA ASP A 89 -14.90 -17.76 -12.95
C ASP A 89 -15.00 -19.19 -13.51
N LYS A 90 -15.94 -20.02 -13.01
CA LYS A 90 -16.15 -21.39 -13.48
C LYS A 90 -16.58 -21.47 -14.93
N LYS A 91 -17.41 -20.52 -15.40
CA LYS A 91 -17.88 -20.43 -16.78
C LYS A 91 -16.73 -20.07 -17.72
N MET A 92 -15.85 -19.15 -17.29
CA MET A 92 -14.66 -18.75 -18.04
C MET A 92 -13.64 -19.88 -18.14
N VAL A 93 -13.37 -20.59 -17.02
CA VAL A 93 -12.50 -21.79 -17.02
C VAL A 93 -12.97 -22.80 -18.08
N LYS A 94 -14.29 -23.08 -18.11
CA LYS A 94 -14.85 -23.98 -19.12
C LYS A 94 -14.70 -23.44 -20.55
N ALA A 95 -14.99 -22.17 -20.79
CA ALA A 95 -14.91 -21.56 -22.11
C ALA A 95 -13.45 -21.59 -22.66
N VAL A 96 -12.47 -21.27 -21.81
CA VAL A 96 -11.04 -21.31 -22.15
C VAL A 96 -10.58 -22.74 -22.44
N LYS A 97 -11.01 -23.71 -21.61
CA LYS A 97 -10.72 -25.13 -21.83
C LYS A 97 -11.32 -25.66 -23.14
N ASP A 98 -12.57 -25.25 -23.46
CA ASP A 98 -13.26 -25.64 -24.71
C ASP A 98 -12.59 -24.98 -25.95
N LEU A 99 -11.67 -24.05 -25.78
CA LEU A 99 -10.80 -23.45 -26.81
C LEU A 99 -9.40 -24.11 -26.87
N GLY A 100 -9.12 -25.07 -25.99
CA GLY A 100 -7.84 -25.79 -25.94
C GLY A 100 -6.77 -25.17 -25.07
N PHE A 101 -7.12 -24.22 -24.19
CA PHE A 101 -6.18 -23.51 -23.32
C PHE A 101 -6.42 -23.82 -21.83
N ASP A 102 -5.37 -23.59 -21.02
CA ASP A 102 -5.43 -23.68 -19.57
C ASP A 102 -5.51 -22.28 -18.95
N ILE A 103 -6.50 -22.06 -18.09
CA ILE A 103 -6.74 -20.76 -17.47
C ILE A 103 -5.61 -20.35 -16.51
N ASP A 104 -4.99 -21.29 -15.80
CA ASP A 104 -3.91 -20.98 -14.86
C ASP A 104 -2.65 -20.52 -15.60
N THR A 105 -2.39 -21.08 -16.78
CA THR A 105 -1.36 -20.56 -17.69
C THR A 105 -1.65 -19.12 -18.10
N LEU A 106 -2.92 -18.80 -18.41
CA LEU A 106 -3.30 -17.42 -18.76
C LEU A 106 -3.15 -16.46 -17.57
N TYR A 107 -3.54 -16.87 -16.35
CA TYR A 107 -3.31 -16.07 -15.13
C TYR A 107 -1.82 -15.81 -14.88
N ALA A 108 -0.93 -16.76 -15.22
CA ALA A 108 0.51 -16.59 -15.03
C ALA A 108 1.13 -15.52 -15.95
N ILE A 109 0.52 -15.27 -17.13
CA ILE A 109 0.98 -14.25 -18.09
C ILE A 109 0.72 -12.83 -17.58
N GLU A 110 -0.33 -12.63 -16.75
CA GLU A 110 -0.67 -11.30 -16.22
C GLU A 110 0.38 -10.82 -15.21
N PRO A 111 1.03 -9.68 -15.45
CA PRO A 111 1.89 -9.07 -14.46
C PRO A 111 1.06 -8.42 -13.34
N ASP A 112 1.65 -8.29 -12.15
CA ASP A 112 1.11 -7.35 -11.16
C ASP A 112 1.22 -5.93 -11.73
N ALA A 113 0.18 -5.12 -11.61
CA ALA A 113 0.22 -3.74 -12.10
C ALA A 113 1.28 -2.92 -11.33
N GLY A 114 2.19 -2.28 -12.05
CA GLY A 114 3.29 -1.47 -11.50
C GLY A 114 2.83 -0.11 -10.96
N LEU A 115 1.74 -0.08 -10.20
CA LEU A 115 1.06 1.13 -9.75
C LEU A 115 1.17 1.37 -8.24
N GLY A 116 1.94 0.55 -7.54
CA GLY A 116 2.09 0.66 -6.08
C GLY A 116 3.28 -0.13 -5.55
N ASN A 117 3.57 0.07 -4.26
CA ASN A 117 4.73 -0.53 -3.61
C ASN A 117 4.35 -1.30 -2.32
N GLY A 118 3.59 -0.68 -1.42
CA GLY A 118 3.42 -1.20 -0.06
C GLY A 118 2.01 -1.13 0.50
N GLY A 119 1.93 -0.99 1.83
CA GLY A 119 0.67 -0.98 2.57
C GLY A 119 -0.30 0.12 2.16
N LEU A 120 0.22 1.32 1.92
CA LEU A 120 -0.58 2.48 1.48
C LEU A 120 -1.32 2.19 0.17
N GLY A 121 -0.59 1.71 -0.86
CA GLY A 121 -1.16 1.39 -2.17
C GLY A 121 -2.08 0.19 -2.14
N ARG A 122 -1.78 -0.83 -1.31
CA ARG A 122 -2.71 -1.97 -1.17
C ARG A 122 -4.00 -1.56 -0.45
N LEU A 123 -3.92 -0.66 0.53
CA LEU A 123 -5.10 -0.11 1.20
C LEU A 123 -5.99 0.66 0.21
N ALA A 124 -5.40 1.54 -0.60
CA ALA A 124 -6.13 2.27 -1.64
C ALA A 124 -6.85 1.33 -2.62
N ALA A 125 -6.17 0.26 -3.05
CA ALA A 125 -6.76 -0.79 -3.89
C ALA A 125 -7.91 -1.54 -3.19
N ALA A 126 -7.75 -1.86 -1.89
CA ALA A 126 -8.79 -2.53 -1.09
C ALA A 126 -10.02 -1.63 -0.90
N TYR A 127 -9.81 -0.34 -0.65
CA TYR A 127 -10.93 0.59 -0.47
C TYR A 127 -11.69 0.84 -1.77
N LEU A 128 -11.01 0.88 -2.91
CA LEU A 128 -11.69 1.02 -4.20
C LEU A 128 -12.51 -0.24 -4.56
N ASP A 129 -12.01 -1.44 -4.24
CA ASP A 129 -12.78 -2.70 -4.32
C ASP A 129 -14.01 -2.65 -3.41
N SER A 130 -13.84 -2.26 -2.14
CA SER A 130 -14.93 -2.21 -1.16
C SER A 130 -15.96 -1.13 -1.49
N LEU A 131 -15.54 0.07 -1.92
CA LEU A 131 -16.47 1.11 -2.41
C LEU A 131 -17.34 0.56 -3.54
N THR A 132 -16.72 -0.17 -4.47
CA THR A 132 -17.44 -0.78 -5.60
C THR A 132 -18.37 -1.90 -5.14
N SER A 133 -17.88 -2.80 -4.29
CA SER A 133 -18.67 -3.93 -3.77
C SER A 133 -19.86 -3.50 -2.91
N LEU A 134 -19.75 -2.36 -2.24
CA LEU A 134 -20.80 -1.78 -1.40
C LEU A 134 -21.75 -0.81 -2.15
N GLY A 135 -21.55 -0.62 -3.45
CA GLY A 135 -22.45 0.18 -4.28
C GLY A 135 -22.22 1.69 -4.21
N TYR A 136 -21.10 2.17 -3.68
CA TYR A 136 -20.75 3.60 -3.69
C TYR A 136 -20.14 4.00 -5.02
N ILE A 137 -20.49 5.18 -5.55
CA ILE A 137 -19.83 5.74 -6.71
C ILE A 137 -18.50 6.37 -6.32
N ALA A 138 -17.41 5.92 -6.96
CA ALA A 138 -16.08 6.38 -6.63
C ALA A 138 -15.16 6.50 -7.86
N THR A 139 -14.11 7.28 -7.72
CA THR A 139 -12.97 7.31 -8.64
C THR A 139 -11.68 7.38 -7.84
N GLY A 140 -10.80 6.41 -8.05
CA GLY A 140 -9.41 6.52 -7.61
C GLY A 140 -8.60 7.35 -8.61
N PHE A 141 -7.68 8.19 -8.12
CA PHE A 141 -6.76 8.95 -8.95
C PHE A 141 -5.32 8.65 -8.56
N SER A 142 -4.48 8.44 -9.57
CA SER A 142 -3.03 8.24 -9.42
C SER A 142 -2.30 8.55 -10.72
N ILE A 143 -1.00 8.25 -10.77
CA ILE A 143 -0.15 8.34 -11.96
C ILE A 143 -0.06 6.96 -12.62
N MET A 144 -0.03 6.92 -13.94
CA MET A 144 0.28 5.73 -14.73
C MET A 144 1.81 5.59 -14.85
N TYR A 145 2.42 4.88 -13.90
CA TYR A 145 3.87 4.66 -13.93
C TYR A 145 4.24 3.64 -15.01
N ASP A 146 5.18 4.01 -15.88
CA ASP A 146 5.63 3.12 -16.96
C ASP A 146 6.38 1.89 -16.41
N TYR A 147 7.18 2.07 -15.34
CA TYR A 147 8.09 1.06 -14.80
C TYR A 147 7.86 0.73 -13.32
N GLY A 148 6.70 1.10 -12.74
CA GLY A 148 6.41 0.88 -11.33
C GLY A 148 7.41 1.57 -10.40
N ILE A 149 7.73 0.93 -9.27
CA ILE A 149 8.84 1.35 -8.42
C ILE A 149 10.16 0.76 -8.93
N PHE A 150 10.25 -0.54 -9.05
CA PHE A 150 11.26 -1.35 -9.71
C PHE A 150 10.92 -2.85 -9.57
N LYS A 151 11.48 -3.67 -10.45
CA LYS A 151 11.58 -5.12 -10.29
C LYS A 151 12.87 -5.44 -9.53
N GLN A 152 12.76 -6.14 -8.40
CA GLN A 152 13.90 -6.53 -7.59
C GLN A 152 14.50 -7.85 -8.09
N ARG A 153 15.83 -7.88 -8.20
CA ARG A 153 16.65 -9.09 -8.28
C ARG A 153 17.65 -9.08 -7.14
N ILE A 154 18.00 -10.27 -6.68
CA ILE A 154 19.11 -10.45 -5.73
C ILE A 154 20.24 -11.14 -6.47
N VAL A 155 21.39 -10.49 -6.51
CA VAL A 155 22.60 -11.02 -7.15
C VAL A 155 23.73 -10.96 -6.11
N ASP A 156 24.26 -12.10 -5.73
CA ASP A 156 25.28 -12.23 -4.68
C ASP A 156 24.90 -11.52 -3.35
N GLY A 157 23.61 -11.61 -3.01
CA GLY A 157 23.03 -10.97 -1.83
C GLY A 157 22.67 -9.49 -1.98
N GLU A 158 23.09 -8.84 -3.06
CA GLU A 158 22.82 -7.42 -3.29
C GLU A 158 21.48 -7.23 -4.03
N GLN A 159 20.68 -6.27 -3.55
CA GLN A 159 19.46 -5.86 -4.25
C GLN A 159 19.82 -5.05 -5.49
N ILE A 160 19.36 -5.52 -6.65
CA ILE A 160 19.43 -4.83 -7.94
C ILE A 160 18.03 -4.39 -8.33
N GLU A 161 17.89 -3.13 -8.73
CA GLU A 161 16.65 -2.53 -9.21
C GLU A 161 16.63 -2.52 -10.74
N LEU A 162 15.59 -3.14 -11.31
CA LEU A 162 15.34 -3.21 -12.75
C LEU A 162 14.01 -2.54 -13.09
N PRO A 163 13.82 -2.04 -14.32
CA PRO A 163 12.49 -1.58 -14.76
C PRO A 163 11.45 -2.68 -14.62
N ASP A 164 10.28 -2.33 -14.07
CA ASP A 164 9.13 -3.24 -14.01
C ASP A 164 8.24 -3.00 -15.25
N GLU A 165 8.49 -3.75 -16.32
CA GLU A 165 7.83 -3.58 -17.62
C GLU A 165 6.41 -4.19 -17.64
N TRP A 166 5.59 -3.86 -16.66
CA TRP A 166 4.25 -4.44 -16.50
C TRP A 166 3.29 -4.08 -17.64
N LEU A 167 3.49 -2.96 -18.34
CA LEU A 167 2.61 -2.50 -19.42
C LEU A 167 2.60 -3.43 -20.65
N THR A 168 3.63 -4.23 -20.87
CA THR A 168 3.71 -5.15 -22.02
C THR A 168 2.47 -6.06 -22.13
N ASN A 169 2.01 -6.60 -21.01
CA ASN A 169 0.79 -7.41 -20.95
C ASN A 169 -0.32 -6.77 -20.11
N GLY A 170 0.02 -5.91 -19.14
CA GLY A 170 -0.94 -5.24 -18.26
C GLY A 170 -1.72 -4.10 -18.93
N SER A 171 -1.21 -3.53 -20.02
CA SER A 171 -1.87 -2.44 -20.74
C SER A 171 -3.25 -2.78 -21.31
N VAL A 172 -3.58 -4.05 -21.45
CA VAL A 172 -4.89 -4.52 -21.91
C VAL A 172 -6.06 -3.98 -21.05
N TRP A 173 -5.79 -3.67 -19.78
CA TRP A 173 -6.79 -3.13 -18.86
C TRP A 173 -6.98 -1.62 -18.96
N LEU A 174 -6.06 -0.91 -19.60
CA LEU A 174 -6.03 0.54 -19.71
C LEU A 174 -6.86 1.01 -20.92
N GLN A 175 -7.75 1.96 -20.66
CA GLN A 175 -8.57 2.62 -21.70
C GLN A 175 -8.18 4.10 -21.77
N PRO A 176 -7.48 4.55 -22.81
CA PRO A 176 -7.15 5.97 -22.98
C PRO A 176 -8.43 6.80 -23.16
N ARG A 177 -8.41 8.03 -22.60
CA ARG A 177 -9.48 9.02 -22.70
C ARG A 177 -8.88 10.35 -23.15
N VAL A 178 -8.38 10.40 -24.37
CA VAL A 178 -7.64 11.55 -24.90
C VAL A 178 -8.47 12.83 -24.87
N GLU A 179 -9.78 12.73 -25.02
CA GLU A 179 -10.76 13.83 -24.94
C GLU A 179 -10.86 14.48 -23.54
N ASP A 180 -10.36 13.80 -22.52
CA ASP A 180 -10.30 14.27 -21.12
C ASP A 180 -8.88 14.70 -20.72
N THR A 181 -7.99 15.03 -21.68
CA THR A 181 -6.65 15.54 -21.42
C THR A 181 -6.72 16.93 -20.78
N PHE A 182 -5.85 17.17 -19.79
CA PHE A 182 -5.72 18.46 -19.11
C PHE A 182 -4.29 18.98 -19.19
N GLU A 183 -4.14 20.31 -19.16
CA GLU A 183 -2.87 20.99 -19.06
C GLU A 183 -2.48 21.20 -17.59
N VAL A 184 -1.22 20.90 -17.26
CA VAL A 184 -0.62 21.19 -15.96
C VAL A 184 0.59 22.09 -16.17
N ARG A 185 0.64 23.21 -15.43
CA ARG A 185 1.63 24.29 -15.61
C ARG A 185 2.68 24.26 -14.51
N PHE A 186 3.93 24.38 -14.91
CA PHE A 186 5.09 24.41 -13.99
C PHE A 186 5.97 25.62 -14.25
N GLY A 187 6.50 26.22 -13.18
CA GLY A 187 7.40 27.36 -13.24
C GLY A 187 6.70 28.62 -13.72
N GLY A 188 7.45 29.46 -14.39
CA GLY A 188 6.98 30.73 -14.89
C GLY A 188 6.97 31.88 -13.88
N VAL A 189 6.36 32.98 -14.26
CA VAL A 189 6.25 34.21 -13.47
C VAL A 189 4.79 34.52 -13.23
N VAL A 190 4.44 34.86 -11.99
CA VAL A 190 3.07 35.26 -11.60
C VAL A 190 3.08 36.72 -11.21
N ASP A 191 2.42 37.54 -12.01
CA ASP A 191 2.13 38.95 -11.71
C ASP A 191 0.74 39.05 -11.07
N GLN A 192 0.57 39.98 -10.15
CA GLN A 192 -0.69 40.27 -9.46
C GLN A 192 -1.02 41.75 -9.62
N GLU A 193 -2.19 42.07 -10.10
CA GLU A 193 -2.66 43.43 -10.27
C GLU A 193 -4.07 43.57 -9.69
N TRP A 194 -4.29 44.64 -8.91
CA TRP A 194 -5.64 45.00 -8.48
C TRP A 194 -6.24 45.96 -9.51
N ARG A 195 -7.34 45.51 -10.16
CA ARG A 195 -8.06 46.33 -11.12
C ARG A 195 -9.55 46.32 -10.78
N ASP A 196 -10.12 47.48 -10.56
CA ASP A 196 -11.55 47.66 -10.24
C ASP A 196 -11.99 46.83 -8.99
N GLY A 197 -11.11 46.72 -7.97
CA GLY A 197 -11.36 45.94 -6.75
C GLY A 197 -11.26 44.43 -6.89
N LYS A 198 -10.84 43.94 -8.05
CA LYS A 198 -10.57 42.50 -8.30
C LYS A 198 -9.09 42.23 -8.43
N LEU A 199 -8.64 41.13 -7.84
CA LEU A 199 -7.30 40.64 -8.02
C LEU A 199 -7.22 39.88 -9.36
N ILE A 200 -6.39 40.40 -10.27
CA ILE A 200 -6.11 39.77 -11.56
C ILE A 200 -4.76 39.06 -11.44
N ILE A 201 -4.77 37.77 -11.75
CA ILE A 201 -3.57 36.94 -11.77
C ILE A 201 -3.14 36.72 -13.22
N ASN A 202 -1.90 37.07 -13.53
CA ASN A 202 -1.30 36.81 -14.84
C ASN A 202 -0.10 35.85 -14.66
N HIS A 203 -0.31 34.59 -15.04
CA HIS A 203 0.73 33.56 -15.02
C HIS A 203 1.28 33.40 -16.45
N ARG A 204 2.55 33.66 -16.64
CA ARG A 204 3.23 33.63 -17.95
C ARG A 204 4.56 32.90 -17.89
N ASP A 205 5.12 32.58 -19.04
CA ASP A 205 6.42 31.93 -19.21
C ASP A 205 6.54 30.57 -18.47
N TYR A 206 5.42 29.86 -18.34
CA TYR A 206 5.35 28.53 -17.70
C TYR A 206 5.57 27.40 -18.72
N ASN A 207 6.00 26.26 -18.22
CA ASN A 207 6.08 25.01 -18.97
C ASN A 207 4.77 24.24 -18.81
N THR A 208 4.19 23.74 -19.91
CA THR A 208 2.97 22.94 -19.90
C THR A 208 3.30 21.47 -20.10
N VAL A 209 2.72 20.63 -19.26
CA VAL A 209 2.71 19.16 -19.39
C VAL A 209 1.25 18.71 -19.58
N LEU A 210 1.01 17.86 -20.57
CA LEU A 210 -0.30 17.28 -20.81
C LEU A 210 -0.51 16.06 -19.92
N ALA A 211 -1.61 16.04 -19.18
CA ALA A 211 -2.05 14.90 -18.39
C ALA A 211 -3.10 14.12 -19.18
N VAL A 212 -2.69 13.00 -19.76
CA VAL A 212 -3.55 12.12 -20.56
C VAL A 212 -4.08 11.01 -19.67
N PRO A 213 -5.41 10.90 -19.49
CA PRO A 213 -5.97 9.89 -18.58
C PRO A 213 -6.15 8.52 -19.23
N TYR A 214 -5.86 7.49 -18.44
CA TYR A 214 -6.15 6.10 -18.72
C TYR A 214 -7.06 5.55 -17.61
N ASP A 215 -8.22 5.02 -17.98
CA ASP A 215 -9.17 4.45 -17.04
C ASP A 215 -9.03 2.94 -16.95
N MET A 216 -8.98 2.40 -15.72
CA MET A 216 -9.15 0.98 -15.40
C MET A 216 -10.48 0.77 -14.71
N ASN A 217 -11.24 -0.24 -15.13
CA ASN A 217 -12.47 -0.63 -14.46
C ASN A 217 -12.20 -1.45 -13.21
N ILE A 218 -12.96 -1.19 -12.15
CA ILE A 218 -12.90 -1.91 -10.87
C ILE A 218 -14.28 -2.54 -10.63
N SER A 219 -14.34 -3.85 -10.57
CA SER A 219 -15.57 -4.62 -10.36
C SER A 219 -15.94 -4.78 -8.89
N GLY A 220 -17.21 -4.77 -8.55
CA GLY A 220 -17.74 -5.17 -7.25
C GLY A 220 -18.14 -6.65 -7.19
N ILE A 221 -18.15 -7.24 -6.00
CA ILE A 221 -18.50 -8.65 -5.78
C ILE A 221 -19.99 -8.90 -6.08
N GLN A 222 -20.27 -9.81 -7.03
CA GLN A 222 -21.63 -10.22 -7.41
C GLN A 222 -22.58 -9.01 -7.58
N SER A 223 -22.06 -7.94 -8.19
CA SER A 223 -22.73 -6.66 -8.38
C SER A 223 -22.51 -6.18 -9.81
N ASP A 224 -23.44 -5.38 -10.32
CA ASP A 224 -23.30 -4.65 -11.58
C ASP A 224 -22.58 -3.28 -11.40
N THR A 225 -22.22 -2.96 -10.16
CA THR A 225 -21.44 -1.76 -9.83
C THR A 225 -20.03 -1.87 -10.38
N VAL A 226 -19.63 -0.88 -11.13
CA VAL A 226 -18.26 -0.77 -11.67
C VAL A 226 -17.77 0.66 -11.49
N ASN A 227 -16.74 0.83 -10.69
CA ASN A 227 -16.02 2.09 -10.52
C ASN A 227 -14.79 2.16 -11.44
N ARG A 228 -14.00 3.21 -11.31
CA ARG A 228 -12.77 3.36 -12.08
C ARG A 228 -11.61 3.78 -11.21
N LEU A 229 -10.42 3.38 -11.64
CA LEU A 229 -9.15 4.01 -11.31
C LEU A 229 -8.71 4.82 -12.54
N ARG A 230 -8.55 6.14 -12.39
CA ARG A 230 -8.04 7.05 -13.43
C ARG A 230 -6.58 7.33 -13.18
N LEU A 231 -5.76 7.02 -14.16
CA LEU A 231 -4.30 7.09 -14.12
C LEU A 231 -3.82 8.15 -15.12
N TRP A 232 -2.98 9.05 -14.66
CA TRP A 232 -2.47 10.15 -15.49
C TRP A 232 -1.10 9.81 -16.08
N SER A 233 -1.01 9.82 -17.41
CA SER A 233 0.25 9.73 -18.14
C SER A 233 0.70 11.12 -18.57
N SER A 234 1.94 11.47 -18.28
CA SER A 234 2.51 12.76 -18.68
C SER A 234 2.99 12.74 -20.11
N LYS A 235 2.64 13.78 -20.87
CA LYS A 235 3.07 14.01 -22.27
C LYS A 235 3.55 15.44 -22.46
N ALA A 236 4.45 15.63 -23.39
CA ALA A 236 4.85 16.99 -23.78
C ALA A 236 3.69 17.71 -24.48
N SER A 237 3.55 19.00 -24.21
CA SER A 237 2.60 19.88 -24.91
C SER A 237 3.16 20.44 -26.22
N ALA A 238 4.49 20.55 -26.30
CA ALA A 238 5.15 21.04 -27.51
C ALA A 238 5.27 19.94 -28.56
N ASP A 239 5.10 20.31 -29.82
CA ASP A 239 5.36 19.44 -30.94
C ASP A 239 6.85 19.04 -30.98
N PHE A 240 7.10 17.92 -31.60
CA PHE A 240 8.45 17.43 -31.87
C PHE A 240 9.20 18.46 -32.72
N ASP A 241 10.38 18.88 -32.27
CA ASP A 241 11.17 19.90 -33.00
C ASP A 241 11.80 19.29 -34.25
N MET A 242 11.04 19.36 -35.34
CA MET A 242 11.48 18.90 -36.66
C MET A 242 12.72 19.66 -37.18
N ALA A 243 12.90 20.91 -36.78
CA ALA A 243 14.05 21.74 -37.26
C ALA A 243 15.34 21.27 -36.60
N LEU A 244 15.35 21.03 -35.30
CA LEU A 244 16.49 20.45 -34.60
C LEU A 244 16.76 19.01 -35.09
N PHE A 245 15.73 18.21 -35.24
CA PHE A 245 15.87 16.82 -35.72
C PHE A 245 16.51 16.80 -37.14
N SER A 246 16.04 17.64 -38.06
CA SER A 246 16.60 17.77 -39.43
C SER A 246 18.04 18.24 -39.47
N LYS A 247 18.50 18.94 -38.43
CA LYS A 247 19.91 19.36 -38.27
C LYS A 247 20.82 18.29 -37.64
N GLY A 248 20.26 17.12 -37.28
CA GLY A 248 20.98 16.06 -36.60
C GLY A 248 21.11 16.24 -35.08
N GLU A 249 20.45 17.26 -34.50
CA GLU A 249 20.43 17.53 -33.05
C GLU A 249 19.35 16.69 -32.35
N TYR A 250 19.40 15.37 -32.51
CA TYR A 250 18.33 14.43 -32.08
C TYR A 250 18.04 14.49 -30.58
N VAL A 251 19.06 14.58 -29.73
CA VAL A 251 18.88 14.64 -28.27
C VAL A 251 18.15 15.92 -27.86
N LYS A 252 18.55 17.08 -28.40
CA LYS A 252 17.90 18.35 -28.11
C LYS A 252 16.43 18.39 -28.63
N ALA A 253 16.17 17.79 -29.81
CA ALA A 253 14.81 17.69 -30.35
C ALA A 253 13.88 16.87 -29.45
N MET A 254 14.43 15.98 -28.60
CA MET A 254 13.66 15.13 -27.71
C MET A 254 13.69 15.61 -26.24
N GLU A 255 14.51 16.56 -25.86
CA GLU A 255 14.79 16.93 -24.47
C GLU A 255 13.54 17.37 -23.71
N SER A 256 12.77 18.31 -24.27
CA SER A 256 11.54 18.78 -23.61
C SER A 256 10.51 17.67 -23.44
N ARG A 257 10.43 16.76 -24.43
CA ARG A 257 9.57 15.59 -24.37
C ARG A 257 10.01 14.63 -23.27
N MET A 258 11.30 14.30 -23.19
CA MET A 258 11.84 13.41 -22.17
C MET A 258 11.60 13.97 -20.77
N MET A 259 11.80 15.28 -20.58
CA MET A 259 11.57 15.95 -19.30
C MET A 259 10.10 15.91 -18.88
N ALA A 260 9.16 16.17 -19.80
CA ALA A 260 7.74 16.07 -19.51
C ALA A 260 7.32 14.62 -19.19
N GLU A 261 7.75 13.66 -19.99
CA GLU A 261 7.40 12.24 -19.81
C GLU A 261 8.06 11.60 -18.59
N SER A 262 9.15 12.16 -18.05
CA SER A 262 9.81 11.64 -16.84
C SER A 262 8.90 11.61 -15.61
N ILE A 263 7.91 12.51 -15.56
CA ILE A 263 6.96 12.62 -14.43
C ILE A 263 6.19 11.31 -14.18
N SER A 264 5.82 10.58 -15.24
CA SER A 264 5.09 9.32 -15.11
C SER A 264 5.94 8.06 -15.32
N LYS A 265 7.28 8.13 -15.20
CA LYS A 265 8.14 6.95 -15.42
C LYS A 265 8.19 6.01 -14.23
N VAL A 266 8.52 6.51 -13.05
CA VAL A 266 8.86 5.69 -11.87
C VAL A 266 8.14 6.20 -10.63
N LEU A 267 7.58 5.29 -9.84
CA LEU A 267 7.00 5.57 -8.53
C LEU A 267 8.13 5.78 -7.51
N TYR A 268 8.04 6.85 -6.72
CA TYR A 268 9.01 7.19 -5.66
C TYR A 268 10.46 7.23 -6.15
N PRO A 269 10.81 8.12 -7.10
CA PRO A 269 12.20 8.35 -7.43
C PRO A 269 12.98 8.76 -6.19
N ALA A 270 14.29 8.44 -6.16
CA ALA A 270 15.17 8.84 -5.06
C ALA A 270 15.13 10.36 -4.85
N ASP A 271 15.08 10.83 -3.60
CA ASP A 271 14.90 12.23 -3.22
C ASP A 271 15.99 12.74 -2.25
N ASP A 272 17.11 12.06 -2.22
CA ASP A 272 18.32 12.47 -1.51
C ASP A 272 19.07 13.63 -2.20
N HIS A 273 18.70 13.97 -3.44
CA HIS A 273 19.22 15.06 -4.24
C HIS A 273 18.09 15.98 -4.76
N ILE A 274 18.47 17.20 -5.22
CA ILE A 274 17.48 18.24 -5.57
C ILE A 274 16.64 17.88 -6.80
N GLU A 275 17.21 17.18 -7.78
CA GLU A 275 16.51 16.74 -9.00
C GLU A 275 15.41 15.72 -8.66
N GLY A 276 15.71 14.79 -7.74
CA GLY A 276 14.71 13.82 -7.28
C GLY A 276 13.61 14.47 -6.46
N LYS A 277 13.93 15.43 -5.58
CA LYS A 277 12.92 16.23 -4.87
C LYS A 277 12.05 17.02 -5.86
N SER A 278 12.66 17.64 -6.86
CA SER A 278 11.95 18.35 -7.92
C SER A 278 10.99 17.44 -8.69
N LEU A 279 11.45 16.25 -9.07
CA LEU A 279 10.61 15.27 -9.79
C LEU A 279 9.43 14.80 -8.92
N ARG A 280 9.67 14.47 -7.64
CA ARG A 280 8.58 14.07 -6.72
C ARG A 280 7.55 15.17 -6.52
N LEU A 281 7.96 16.43 -6.36
CA LEU A 281 7.04 17.55 -6.25
C LEU A 281 6.23 17.74 -7.55
N LYS A 282 6.89 17.59 -8.73
CA LYS A 282 6.21 17.61 -10.03
C LYS A 282 5.19 16.49 -10.15
N GLN A 283 5.53 15.26 -9.73
CA GLN A 283 4.60 14.14 -9.73
C GLN A 283 3.34 14.42 -8.90
N GLN A 284 3.51 14.93 -7.68
CA GLN A 284 2.40 15.25 -6.79
C GLN A 284 1.48 16.32 -7.38
N TYR A 285 2.04 17.42 -7.87
CA TYR A 285 1.22 18.48 -8.46
C TYR A 285 0.58 18.06 -9.78
N PHE A 286 1.31 17.31 -10.61
CA PHE A 286 0.81 16.82 -11.90
C PHE A 286 -0.49 16.02 -11.75
N PHE A 287 -0.49 14.97 -10.90
CA PHE A 287 -1.69 14.15 -10.76
C PHE A 287 -2.82 14.85 -10.00
N VAL A 288 -2.47 15.70 -9.03
CA VAL A 288 -3.44 16.49 -8.26
C VAL A 288 -4.15 17.50 -9.15
N SER A 289 -3.41 18.32 -9.91
CA SER A 289 -4.00 19.33 -10.78
C SER A 289 -4.91 18.72 -11.83
N ALA A 290 -4.47 17.68 -12.53
CA ALA A 290 -5.29 16.96 -13.49
C ALA A 290 -6.55 16.35 -12.87
N SER A 291 -6.42 15.81 -11.64
CA SER A 291 -7.55 15.21 -10.93
C SER A 291 -8.59 16.24 -10.51
N ILE A 292 -8.17 17.37 -9.94
CA ILE A 292 -9.10 18.45 -9.55
C ILE A 292 -9.79 19.03 -10.77
N GLN A 293 -9.07 19.29 -11.88
CA GLN A 293 -9.69 19.73 -13.12
C GLN A 293 -10.74 18.72 -13.63
N SER A 294 -10.45 17.41 -13.53
CA SER A 294 -11.38 16.33 -13.90
C SER A 294 -12.63 16.31 -13.00
N ILE A 295 -12.48 16.55 -11.70
CA ILE A 295 -13.59 16.64 -10.73
C ILE A 295 -14.49 17.83 -11.07
N ILE A 296 -13.92 19.01 -11.26
CA ILE A 296 -14.63 20.23 -11.60
C ILE A 296 -15.39 20.07 -12.93
N LYS A 297 -14.71 19.61 -14.00
CA LYS A 297 -15.35 19.33 -15.31
C LYS A 297 -16.54 18.38 -15.16
N ARG A 298 -16.41 17.34 -14.33
CA ARG A 298 -17.52 16.40 -14.08
C ARG A 298 -18.66 17.06 -13.31
N HIS A 299 -18.35 17.81 -12.24
CA HIS A 299 -19.35 18.47 -11.41
C HIS A 299 -20.25 19.40 -12.24
N LEU A 300 -19.65 20.24 -13.09
CA LEU A 300 -20.34 21.19 -13.95
C LEU A 300 -21.15 20.56 -15.10
N GLN A 301 -21.06 19.23 -15.32
CA GLN A 301 -21.96 18.53 -16.24
C GLN A 301 -23.37 18.35 -15.69
N THR A 302 -23.56 18.42 -14.38
CA THR A 302 -24.84 18.18 -13.70
C THR A 302 -25.25 19.31 -12.76
N ASN A 303 -24.34 20.22 -12.42
CA ASN A 303 -24.57 21.34 -11.51
C ASN A 303 -24.20 22.66 -12.19
N PRO A 304 -24.95 23.73 -11.97
CA PRO A 304 -24.77 25.01 -12.67
C PRO A 304 -23.59 25.85 -12.12
N SER A 305 -23.13 25.58 -10.91
CA SER A 305 -22.04 26.31 -10.23
C SER A 305 -21.22 25.38 -9.37
N LEU A 306 -20.16 25.89 -8.75
CA LEU A 306 -19.32 25.15 -7.81
C LEU A 306 -19.73 25.38 -6.33
N ASP A 307 -20.77 26.16 -6.08
CA ASP A 307 -21.23 26.49 -4.71
C ASP A 307 -21.60 25.28 -3.87
N ASN A 308 -22.13 24.24 -4.53
CA ASN A 308 -22.56 23.00 -3.92
C ASN A 308 -21.59 21.83 -4.17
N LEU A 309 -20.31 22.12 -4.43
CA LEU A 309 -19.32 21.06 -4.73
C LEU A 309 -19.24 20.04 -3.60
N ALA A 310 -19.24 20.47 -2.35
CA ALA A 310 -19.18 19.62 -1.17
C ALA A 310 -20.39 18.67 -1.01
N ASP A 311 -21.55 19.04 -1.55
CA ASP A 311 -22.74 18.19 -1.53
C ASP A 311 -22.63 16.99 -2.51
N HIS A 312 -21.81 17.13 -3.56
CA HIS A 312 -21.69 16.17 -4.66
C HIS A 312 -20.30 15.56 -4.82
N ALA A 313 -19.32 16.05 -4.08
CA ALA A 313 -17.94 15.56 -4.09
C ALA A 313 -17.40 15.38 -2.68
N ALA A 314 -16.73 14.26 -2.43
CA ALA A 314 -15.90 14.04 -1.26
C ALA A 314 -14.48 13.73 -1.76
N ILE A 315 -13.53 14.62 -1.55
CA ILE A 315 -12.13 14.46 -1.93
C ILE A 315 -11.35 13.96 -0.74
N HIS A 316 -10.74 12.78 -0.86
CA HIS A 316 -9.99 12.16 0.22
C HIS A 316 -8.49 12.14 -0.07
N ILE A 317 -7.71 12.76 0.82
CA ILE A 317 -6.25 12.79 0.79
C ILE A 317 -5.70 11.55 1.51
N ASN A 318 -5.08 10.64 0.75
CA ASN A 318 -4.45 9.43 1.28
C ASN A 318 -2.96 9.70 1.54
N ASP A 319 -2.60 9.95 2.79
CA ASP A 319 -1.33 10.52 3.23
C ASP A 319 -1.12 11.96 2.70
N THR A 320 0.07 12.55 2.92
CA THR A 320 0.34 13.95 2.51
C THR A 320 0.67 14.11 1.03
N HIS A 321 0.83 13.04 0.27
CA HIS A 321 1.22 13.11 -1.15
C HIS A 321 0.25 13.93 -2.02
N PRO A 322 -1.10 13.85 -1.84
CA PRO A 322 -2.03 14.65 -2.61
C PRO A 322 -2.39 16.01 -1.97
N THR A 323 -1.69 16.49 -0.95
CA THR A 323 -2.02 17.73 -0.21
C THR A 323 -2.19 18.95 -1.11
N LEU A 324 -1.47 18.98 -2.23
CA LEU A 324 -1.55 20.08 -3.21
C LEU A 324 -2.95 20.24 -3.83
N CYS A 325 -3.87 19.28 -3.63
CA CYS A 325 -5.27 19.46 -4.04
C CYS A 325 -5.95 20.63 -3.31
N ILE A 326 -5.49 20.98 -2.12
CA ILE A 326 -6.00 22.12 -1.33
C ILE A 326 -5.73 23.43 -2.07
N PRO A 327 -4.46 23.85 -2.28
CA PRO A 327 -4.19 25.09 -2.96
C PRO A 327 -4.56 25.06 -4.46
N GLU A 328 -4.60 23.89 -5.11
CA GLU A 328 -5.04 23.79 -6.51
C GLU A 328 -6.55 24.00 -6.64
N LEU A 329 -7.37 23.45 -5.75
CA LEU A 329 -8.80 23.73 -5.73
C LEU A 329 -9.05 25.21 -5.46
N MET A 330 -8.32 25.80 -4.51
CA MET A 330 -8.36 27.27 -4.28
C MET A 330 -7.99 28.06 -5.54
N ARG A 331 -6.91 27.69 -6.24
CA ARG A 331 -6.48 28.35 -7.47
C ARG A 331 -7.59 28.34 -8.53
N ILE A 332 -8.19 27.17 -8.75
CA ILE A 332 -9.27 27.04 -9.77
C ILE A 332 -10.46 27.91 -9.37
N LEU A 333 -10.90 27.87 -8.09
CA LEU A 333 -12.03 28.67 -7.64
C LEU A 333 -11.76 30.18 -7.75
N LEU A 334 -10.56 30.62 -7.35
CA LEU A 334 -10.17 32.04 -7.36
C LEU A 334 -9.91 32.56 -8.78
N ASP A 335 -9.00 31.87 -9.51
CA ASP A 335 -8.42 32.39 -10.76
C ASP A 335 -9.27 32.04 -11.98
N ASP A 336 -9.84 30.82 -12.04
CA ASP A 336 -10.57 30.36 -13.22
C ASP A 336 -12.08 30.69 -13.11
N TYR A 337 -12.64 30.73 -11.86
CA TYR A 337 -14.08 30.95 -11.64
C TYR A 337 -14.40 32.26 -10.88
N GLY A 338 -13.41 32.99 -10.39
CA GLY A 338 -13.59 34.33 -9.81
C GLY A 338 -14.32 34.37 -8.45
N TYR A 339 -14.28 33.29 -7.68
CA TYR A 339 -14.82 33.26 -6.32
C TYR A 339 -14.01 34.18 -5.38
N SER A 340 -14.68 34.71 -4.34
CA SER A 340 -13.95 35.36 -3.24
C SER A 340 -13.11 34.33 -2.46
N TRP A 341 -12.08 34.79 -1.75
CA TRP A 341 -11.24 33.94 -0.92
C TRP A 341 -12.05 33.14 0.10
N GLU A 342 -12.95 33.81 0.81
CA GLU A 342 -13.78 33.23 1.87
C GLU A 342 -14.66 32.12 1.32
N LYS A 343 -15.32 32.37 0.17
CA LYS A 343 -16.19 31.35 -0.45
C LYS A 343 -15.37 30.20 -1.03
N ALA A 344 -14.23 30.47 -1.65
CA ALA A 344 -13.34 29.42 -2.16
C ALA A 344 -12.78 28.54 -1.03
N TRP A 345 -12.40 29.17 0.10
CA TRP A 345 -11.92 28.47 1.27
C TRP A 345 -13.00 27.59 1.89
N GLN A 346 -14.21 28.10 2.06
CA GLN A 346 -15.36 27.34 2.56
C GLN A 346 -15.60 26.09 1.69
N ILE A 347 -15.70 26.25 0.36
CA ILE A 347 -15.91 25.11 -0.57
C ILE A 347 -14.78 24.10 -0.43
N THR A 348 -13.54 24.56 -0.34
CA THR A 348 -12.36 23.69 -0.24
C THR A 348 -12.37 22.90 1.06
N THR A 349 -12.59 23.56 2.19
CA THR A 349 -12.59 22.91 3.50
C THR A 349 -13.77 21.98 3.71
N ASP A 350 -14.93 22.27 3.14
CA ASP A 350 -16.11 21.39 3.23
C ASP A 350 -15.97 20.12 2.35
N THR A 351 -15.07 20.14 1.37
CA THR A 351 -14.94 19.05 0.40
C THR A 351 -13.83 18.05 0.74
N ILE A 352 -12.81 18.48 1.50
CA ILE A 352 -11.56 17.72 1.69
C ILE A 352 -11.48 17.06 3.05
N SER A 353 -11.07 15.79 3.07
CA SER A 353 -10.73 15.01 4.26
C SER A 353 -9.34 14.35 4.11
N TYR A 354 -8.68 14.06 5.23
CA TYR A 354 -7.29 13.61 5.27
C TYR A 354 -7.10 12.39 6.18
N THR A 355 -6.38 11.40 5.69
CA THR A 355 -5.87 10.27 6.48
C THR A 355 -4.36 10.37 6.62
N ASN A 356 -3.85 10.37 7.84
CA ASN A 356 -2.43 10.23 8.14
C ASN A 356 -2.05 8.74 8.25
N HIS A 357 -0.89 8.36 7.72
CA HIS A 357 -0.39 6.98 7.71
C HIS A 357 0.96 6.80 8.42
N THR A 358 1.49 7.82 9.08
CA THR A 358 2.79 7.76 9.74
C THR A 358 2.72 8.14 11.21
N VAL A 359 3.57 7.52 12.02
CA VAL A 359 3.80 7.87 13.44
C VAL A 359 5.19 8.48 13.67
N MET A 360 6.01 8.58 12.61
CA MET A 360 7.37 9.15 12.72
C MET A 360 7.32 10.62 12.31
N ALA A 361 7.51 11.53 13.27
CA ALA A 361 7.48 12.97 13.01
C ALA A 361 8.50 13.40 11.94
N GLU A 362 9.66 12.73 11.88
CA GLU A 362 10.70 12.95 10.87
C GLU A 362 10.28 12.52 9.45
N ALA A 363 9.30 11.61 9.34
CA ALA A 363 8.77 11.15 8.06
C ALA A 363 7.61 12.01 7.54
N LEU A 364 7.15 13.02 8.31
CA LEU A 364 6.17 13.99 7.83
C LEU A 364 6.79 14.84 6.71
N GLU A 365 6.12 14.87 5.58
CA GLU A 365 6.64 15.48 4.34
C GLU A 365 6.78 17.01 4.47
N LYS A 366 7.95 17.51 4.11
CA LYS A 366 8.29 18.93 4.07
C LYS A 366 8.96 19.27 2.75
N TRP A 367 8.63 20.43 2.19
CA TRP A 367 9.24 20.90 0.95
C TRP A 367 10.03 22.20 1.16
N PRO A 368 11.25 22.33 0.63
CA PRO A 368 11.99 23.60 0.64
C PRO A 368 11.19 24.69 -0.10
N GLN A 369 10.97 25.83 0.55
CA GLN A 369 10.18 26.93 -0.01
C GLN A 369 10.71 27.41 -1.35
N GLN A 370 12.04 27.51 -1.53
CA GLN A 370 12.65 27.97 -2.78
C GLN A 370 12.35 27.01 -3.95
N LEU A 371 12.46 25.69 -3.72
CA LEU A 371 12.11 24.68 -4.73
C LEU A 371 10.63 24.77 -5.10
N PHE A 372 9.77 24.85 -4.07
CA PHE A 372 8.33 24.92 -4.26
C PHE A 372 7.92 26.18 -5.02
N GLN A 373 8.46 27.35 -4.63
CA GLN A 373 8.18 28.62 -5.28
C GLN A 373 8.64 28.64 -6.74
N SER A 374 9.81 28.07 -7.04
CA SER A 374 10.32 28.03 -8.42
C SER A 374 9.50 27.13 -9.33
N LEU A 375 9.01 26.00 -8.83
CA LEU A 375 8.22 25.04 -9.61
C LEU A 375 6.73 25.41 -9.69
N LEU A 376 6.18 26.00 -8.62
CA LEU A 376 4.74 26.21 -8.44
C LEU A 376 4.44 27.63 -7.92
N PRO A 377 4.84 28.69 -8.63
CA PRO A 377 4.84 30.04 -8.08
C PRO A 377 3.44 30.53 -7.69
N ARG A 378 2.38 30.16 -8.43
CA ARG A 378 0.99 30.55 -8.06
C ARG A 378 0.50 29.77 -6.84
N ILE A 379 0.75 28.49 -6.80
CA ILE A 379 0.38 27.60 -5.68
C ILE A 379 1.09 28.05 -4.40
N TYR A 380 2.37 28.38 -4.50
CA TYR A 380 3.15 28.94 -3.38
C TYR A 380 2.50 30.18 -2.78
N ARG A 381 2.04 31.14 -3.60
CA ARG A 381 1.36 32.35 -3.11
C ARG A 381 0.04 32.02 -2.37
N ILE A 382 -0.70 31.03 -2.84
CA ILE A 382 -1.93 30.57 -2.17
C ILE A 382 -1.58 29.93 -0.82
N VAL A 383 -0.55 29.09 -0.76
CA VAL A 383 -0.08 28.48 0.49
C VAL A 383 0.40 29.57 1.49
N CYS A 384 1.10 30.59 1.01
CA CYS A 384 1.51 31.71 1.84
C CYS A 384 0.30 32.45 2.44
N GLU A 385 -0.76 32.67 1.65
CA GLU A 385 -1.96 33.35 2.15
C GLU A 385 -2.76 32.47 3.12
N ILE A 386 -2.84 31.15 2.87
CA ILE A 386 -3.42 30.20 3.84
C ILE A 386 -2.63 30.27 5.16
N ASN A 387 -1.30 30.21 5.08
CA ASN A 387 -0.44 30.30 6.24
C ASN A 387 -0.61 31.62 7.00
N ARG A 388 -0.68 32.75 6.30
CA ARG A 388 -0.86 34.07 6.90
C ARG A 388 -2.15 34.13 7.73
N ARG A 389 -3.27 33.65 7.16
CA ARG A 389 -4.58 33.63 7.85
C ARG A 389 -4.56 32.66 9.03
N TYR A 390 -3.97 31.49 8.86
CA TYR A 390 -3.82 30.54 9.96
C TYR A 390 -2.92 31.07 11.09
N CYS A 391 -1.84 31.80 10.75
CA CYS A 391 -1.01 32.44 11.76
C CYS A 391 -1.76 33.54 12.53
N GLU A 392 -2.75 34.22 11.94
CA GLU A 392 -3.61 35.18 12.66
C GLU A 392 -4.45 34.45 13.74
N GLU A 393 -4.95 33.23 13.42
CA GLU A 393 -5.65 32.40 14.42
C GLU A 393 -4.68 31.93 15.53
N LEU A 394 -3.47 31.46 15.15
CA LEU A 394 -2.45 31.06 16.12
C LEU A 394 -2.01 32.20 17.05
N TRP A 395 -1.88 33.44 16.54
CA TRP A 395 -1.56 34.61 17.36
C TRP A 395 -2.67 34.95 18.35
N ALA A 396 -3.91 34.72 17.99
CA ALA A 396 -5.03 34.92 18.90
C ALA A 396 -5.03 33.86 20.01
N GLU A 397 -4.65 32.63 19.71
CA GLU A 397 -4.58 31.51 20.66
C GLU A 397 -3.34 31.57 21.57
N TYR A 398 -2.18 31.95 21.00
CA TYR A 398 -0.88 31.98 21.70
C TYR A 398 -0.29 33.41 21.71
N PRO A 399 -0.94 34.39 22.38
CA PRO A 399 -0.52 35.79 22.36
C PRO A 399 0.87 35.96 23.00
N GLY A 400 1.82 36.44 22.20
CA GLY A 400 3.20 36.69 22.64
C GLY A 400 4.15 35.46 22.57
N ASP A 401 3.66 34.28 22.25
CA ASP A 401 4.51 33.09 22.10
C ASP A 401 4.89 32.85 20.62
N ASN A 402 5.89 33.59 20.15
CA ASN A 402 6.41 33.49 18.80
C ASN A 402 6.90 32.10 18.44
N ASN A 403 7.48 31.37 19.41
CA ASN A 403 8.03 30.03 19.14
C ASN A 403 6.91 29.03 18.90
N LYS A 404 5.84 29.07 19.67
CA LYS A 404 4.70 28.19 19.52
C LYS A 404 3.93 28.48 18.24
N VAL A 405 3.76 29.76 17.87
CA VAL A 405 3.17 30.10 16.56
C VAL A 405 4.03 29.59 15.40
N ALA A 406 5.35 29.81 15.45
CA ALA A 406 6.25 29.32 14.40
C ALA A 406 6.21 27.78 14.29
N ALA A 407 6.26 27.07 15.41
CA ALA A 407 6.24 25.60 15.44
C ALA A 407 4.95 25.02 14.84
N ASN A 408 3.82 25.71 14.97
CA ASN A 408 2.52 25.27 14.45
C ASN A 408 2.20 25.83 13.06
N ALA A 409 2.93 26.82 12.56
CA ALA A 409 2.72 27.38 11.22
C ALA A 409 2.96 26.37 10.09
N ILE A 410 2.32 26.58 8.93
CA ILE A 410 2.56 25.78 7.70
C ILE A 410 3.96 26.06 7.15
N LEU A 411 4.40 27.32 7.22
CA LEU A 411 5.71 27.77 6.77
C LEU A 411 6.63 27.98 7.96
N GLU A 412 7.70 27.18 8.05
CA GLU A 412 8.65 27.24 9.15
C GLU A 412 10.08 26.96 8.64
N HIS A 413 11.05 27.79 9.04
CA HIS A 413 12.48 27.62 8.74
C HIS A 413 12.79 27.31 7.25
N GLY A 414 12.12 27.98 6.32
CA GLY A 414 12.32 27.78 4.88
C GLY A 414 11.70 26.49 4.36
N GLN A 415 10.84 25.82 5.12
CA GLN A 415 10.13 24.60 4.76
C GLN A 415 8.59 24.82 4.76
N ILE A 416 7.91 24.06 3.91
CA ILE A 416 6.45 23.93 3.86
C ILE A 416 6.07 22.60 4.49
N LYS A 417 5.30 22.62 5.60
CA LYS A 417 4.85 21.42 6.31
C LYS A 417 3.53 20.93 5.70
N MET A 418 3.58 19.86 4.93
CA MET A 418 2.41 19.36 4.20
C MET A 418 1.32 18.81 5.12
N ALA A 419 1.69 18.11 6.19
CA ALA A 419 0.72 17.63 7.17
C ALA A 419 -0.03 18.80 7.84
N THR A 420 0.65 19.89 8.22
CA THR A 420 0.00 21.08 8.80
C THR A 420 -0.99 21.69 7.82
N LEU A 421 -0.66 21.77 6.53
CA LEU A 421 -1.60 22.24 5.51
C LEU A 421 -2.86 21.35 5.42
N CYS A 422 -2.70 20.03 5.54
CA CYS A 422 -3.83 19.09 5.62
C CYS A 422 -4.68 19.31 6.88
N LEU A 423 -4.05 19.49 8.05
CA LEU A 423 -4.76 19.76 9.31
C LEU A 423 -5.66 20.98 9.21
N VAL A 424 -5.11 22.07 8.67
CA VAL A 424 -5.83 23.35 8.56
C VAL A 424 -7.02 23.25 7.61
N ALA A 425 -6.85 22.60 6.47
CA ALA A 425 -7.86 22.57 5.40
C ALA A 425 -8.87 21.42 5.51
N ALA A 426 -8.51 20.26 6.05
CA ALA A 426 -9.44 19.12 6.09
C ALA A 426 -10.53 19.31 7.16
N HIS A 427 -11.79 18.97 6.80
CA HIS A 427 -12.88 18.94 7.79
C HIS A 427 -12.77 17.77 8.76
N THR A 428 -12.14 16.66 8.34
CA THR A 428 -11.93 15.47 9.16
C THR A 428 -10.54 14.90 8.92
N ILE A 429 -9.89 14.52 10.01
CA ILE A 429 -8.56 13.93 10.06
C ILE A 429 -8.68 12.57 10.75
N ASN A 430 -8.18 11.51 10.14
CA ASN A 430 -8.21 10.21 10.80
C ASN A 430 -6.85 9.50 10.83
N GLY A 431 -6.65 8.78 11.93
CA GLY A 431 -5.63 7.74 12.03
C GLY A 431 -6.13 6.40 11.49
N VAL A 432 -5.26 5.40 11.46
CA VAL A 432 -5.48 4.12 10.78
C VAL A 432 -5.45 2.89 11.71
N SER A 433 -5.31 3.12 13.01
CA SER A 433 -5.52 2.19 14.12
C SER A 433 -5.88 3.00 15.37
N ALA A 434 -6.42 2.35 16.39
CA ALA A 434 -6.77 3.01 17.65
C ALA A 434 -5.53 3.66 18.27
N LEU A 435 -4.44 2.91 18.44
CA LEU A 435 -3.18 3.41 19.00
C LEU A 435 -2.62 4.57 18.16
N HIS A 436 -2.59 4.44 16.85
CA HIS A 436 -2.12 5.52 15.96
C HIS A 436 -2.93 6.81 16.16
N SER A 437 -4.25 6.69 16.26
CA SER A 437 -5.12 7.86 16.44
C SER A 437 -4.85 8.57 17.75
N GLU A 438 -4.54 7.83 18.83
CA GLU A 438 -4.15 8.44 20.12
C GLU A 438 -2.76 9.12 20.03
N ILE A 439 -1.79 8.50 19.33
CA ILE A 439 -0.48 9.10 19.08
C ILE A 439 -0.62 10.42 18.29
N LEU A 440 -1.51 10.46 17.27
CA LEU A 440 -1.77 11.69 16.52
C LEU A 440 -2.32 12.81 17.43
N LYS A 441 -3.24 12.48 18.34
CA LYS A 441 -3.90 13.44 19.25
C LYS A 441 -2.99 13.95 20.36
N HIS A 442 -2.17 13.08 20.94
CA HIS A 442 -1.46 13.37 22.18
C HIS A 442 0.04 13.62 22.00
N ASP A 443 0.58 13.32 20.79
CA ASP A 443 1.99 13.51 20.47
C ASP A 443 2.17 14.34 19.19
N ILE A 444 1.94 13.75 18.02
CA ILE A 444 2.34 14.32 16.71
C ILE A 444 1.61 15.63 16.38
N PHE A 445 0.29 15.71 16.62
CA PHE A 445 -0.55 16.86 16.30
C PHE A 445 -1.23 17.43 17.55
N LYS A 446 -0.60 17.25 18.70
CA LYS A 446 -1.16 17.62 20.01
C LYS A 446 -1.72 19.05 20.04
N ASP A 447 -0.90 20.04 19.69
CA ASP A 447 -1.30 21.45 19.74
C ASP A 447 -2.52 21.74 18.85
N TYR A 448 -2.56 21.13 17.67
CA TYR A 448 -3.69 21.28 16.76
C TYR A 448 -4.95 20.53 17.25
N TYR A 449 -4.76 19.36 17.86
CA TYR A 449 -5.86 18.57 18.43
C TYR A 449 -6.51 19.30 19.61
N GLU A 450 -5.73 19.91 20.48
CA GLU A 450 -6.24 20.70 21.62
C GLU A 450 -7.19 21.83 21.18
N GLN A 451 -6.93 22.45 20.02
CA GLN A 451 -7.77 23.50 19.44
C GLN A 451 -8.97 22.96 18.64
N HIS A 452 -8.78 21.83 17.94
CA HIS A 452 -9.76 21.30 17.00
C HIS A 452 -10.07 19.80 17.23
N PRO A 453 -10.47 19.40 18.46
CA PRO A 453 -10.64 17.97 18.79
C PRO A 453 -11.73 17.28 17.95
N SER A 454 -12.74 18.02 17.51
CA SER A 454 -13.85 17.49 16.71
C SER A 454 -13.45 17.04 15.29
N LYS A 455 -12.31 17.53 14.78
CA LYS A 455 -11.80 17.10 13.46
C LYS A 455 -11.17 15.71 13.49
N PHE A 456 -10.77 15.18 14.66
CA PHE A 456 -10.01 13.94 14.76
C PHE A 456 -10.90 12.74 15.01
N THR A 457 -10.64 11.67 14.26
CA THR A 457 -11.33 10.40 14.42
C THR A 457 -10.38 9.21 14.12
N ASN A 458 -10.85 7.99 14.35
CA ASN A 458 -10.16 6.76 13.98
C ASN A 458 -11.00 5.98 12.97
N VAL A 459 -10.36 5.47 11.92
CA VAL A 459 -10.89 4.37 11.12
C VAL A 459 -9.78 3.34 10.97
N THR A 460 -9.87 2.26 11.74
CA THR A 460 -8.89 1.17 11.66
C THR A 460 -8.86 0.58 10.27
N ASN A 461 -7.68 0.38 9.72
CA ASN A 461 -7.49 -0.21 8.40
C ASN A 461 -8.19 -1.57 8.26
N GLY A 462 -8.40 -1.96 7.01
CA GLY A 462 -8.96 -3.26 6.67
C GLY A 462 -8.38 -3.83 5.39
N ILE A 463 -8.68 -5.09 5.14
CA ILE A 463 -8.25 -5.85 3.96
C ILE A 463 -9.43 -6.35 3.17
N THR A 464 -9.24 -6.59 1.88
CA THR A 464 -10.24 -7.26 1.02
C THR A 464 -10.19 -8.77 1.29
N HIS A 465 -11.02 -9.27 2.22
CA HIS A 465 -11.08 -10.68 2.56
C HIS A 465 -11.42 -11.59 1.36
N ARG A 466 -12.13 -11.07 0.36
CA ARG A 466 -12.41 -11.77 -0.91
C ARG A 466 -11.12 -12.13 -1.65
N ARG A 467 -10.17 -11.21 -1.78
CA ARG A 467 -8.87 -11.50 -2.40
C ARG A 467 -8.01 -12.41 -1.51
N TRP A 468 -7.88 -12.08 -0.23
CA TRP A 468 -6.89 -12.71 0.65
C TRP A 468 -7.33 -14.06 1.22
N VAL A 469 -8.64 -14.32 1.31
CA VAL A 469 -9.19 -15.61 1.76
C VAL A 469 -9.83 -16.35 0.59
N GLN A 470 -10.85 -15.79 -0.07
CA GLN A 470 -11.61 -16.51 -1.10
C GLN A 470 -10.74 -16.87 -2.32
N GLN A 471 -9.97 -15.94 -2.84
CA GLN A 471 -9.16 -16.16 -4.05
C GLN A 471 -7.80 -16.80 -3.74
N ALA A 472 -7.08 -16.29 -2.73
CA ALA A 472 -5.74 -16.75 -2.40
C ALA A 472 -5.72 -18.12 -1.72
N ASN A 473 -6.78 -18.48 -0.98
CA ASN A 473 -6.88 -19.70 -0.19
C ASN A 473 -8.21 -20.46 -0.46
N PRO A 474 -8.37 -21.06 -1.65
CA PRO A 474 -9.63 -21.73 -2.01
C PRO A 474 -9.97 -22.89 -1.07
N GLY A 475 -9.00 -23.60 -0.48
CA GLY A 475 -9.23 -24.66 0.50
C GLY A 475 -9.86 -24.13 1.78
N LEU A 476 -9.37 -22.99 2.32
CA LEU A 476 -9.98 -22.33 3.46
C LEU A 476 -11.37 -21.79 3.14
N SER A 477 -11.51 -21.17 1.95
CA SER A 477 -12.81 -20.68 1.47
C SER A 477 -13.86 -21.80 1.43
N ALA A 478 -13.50 -22.98 0.92
CA ALA A 478 -14.38 -24.15 0.90
C ALA A 478 -14.74 -24.62 2.32
N LEU A 479 -13.76 -24.71 3.22
CA LEU A 479 -14.00 -25.08 4.63
C LEU A 479 -14.97 -24.12 5.32
N LEU A 480 -14.78 -22.80 5.14
CA LEU A 480 -15.69 -21.78 5.69
C LEU A 480 -17.10 -21.89 5.09
N CYS A 481 -17.22 -22.05 3.77
CA CYS A 481 -18.54 -22.22 3.14
C CYS A 481 -19.29 -23.46 3.63
N ASP A 482 -18.59 -24.58 3.86
CA ASP A 482 -19.19 -25.83 4.35
C ASP A 482 -19.60 -25.74 5.82
N THR A 483 -18.88 -24.95 6.64
CA THR A 483 -19.14 -24.86 8.09
C THR A 483 -20.09 -23.72 8.47
N ILE A 484 -19.88 -22.52 7.93
CA ILE A 484 -20.63 -21.30 8.30
C ILE A 484 -21.46 -20.70 7.16
N GLY A 485 -21.51 -21.37 6.00
CA GLY A 485 -22.22 -20.89 4.80
C GLY A 485 -21.44 -19.79 4.06
N THR A 486 -22.08 -19.18 3.05
CA THR A 486 -21.43 -18.22 2.14
C THR A 486 -21.59 -16.75 2.54
N SER A 487 -22.32 -16.45 3.61
CA SER A 487 -22.62 -15.07 4.02
C SER A 487 -21.39 -14.23 4.37
N TRP A 488 -20.30 -14.86 4.81
CA TRP A 488 -19.04 -14.19 5.14
C TRP A 488 -18.38 -13.51 3.91
N ILE A 489 -18.70 -13.96 2.69
CA ILE A 489 -18.12 -13.36 1.45
C ILE A 489 -18.62 -11.92 1.28
N LYS A 490 -19.90 -11.65 1.60
CA LYS A 490 -20.48 -10.31 1.54
C LYS A 490 -20.37 -9.53 2.85
N ASP A 491 -20.32 -10.23 3.98
CA ASP A 491 -20.19 -9.63 5.30
C ASP A 491 -19.22 -10.45 6.15
N ALA A 492 -17.99 -9.98 6.22
CA ALA A 492 -16.89 -10.63 6.93
C ALA A 492 -17.16 -10.82 8.44
N SER A 493 -18.09 -10.07 9.05
CA SER A 493 -18.47 -10.27 10.46
C SER A 493 -18.99 -11.69 10.74
N ASN A 494 -19.54 -12.35 9.72
CA ASN A 494 -19.98 -13.74 9.80
C ASN A 494 -18.86 -14.76 10.02
N LEU A 495 -17.57 -14.38 9.83
CA LEU A 495 -16.43 -15.23 10.18
C LEU A 495 -16.44 -15.60 11.67
N LYS A 496 -17.01 -14.76 12.53
CA LYS A 496 -17.14 -15.03 13.98
C LYS A 496 -17.86 -16.36 14.26
N LYS A 497 -18.77 -16.81 13.38
CA LYS A 497 -19.46 -18.11 13.52
C LYS A 497 -18.51 -19.30 13.47
N PHE A 498 -17.32 -19.15 12.89
CA PHE A 498 -16.33 -20.21 12.82
C PHE A 498 -15.75 -20.58 14.19
N GLU A 499 -15.82 -19.67 15.16
CA GLU A 499 -15.43 -19.94 16.55
C GLU A 499 -16.19 -21.11 17.18
N ASN A 500 -17.42 -21.38 16.78
CA ASN A 500 -18.22 -22.49 17.27
C ASN A 500 -17.56 -23.86 17.00
N TYR A 501 -16.61 -23.93 16.06
CA TYR A 501 -15.91 -25.15 15.67
C TYR A 501 -14.53 -25.31 16.34
N LYS A 502 -14.16 -24.46 17.30
CA LYS A 502 -12.81 -24.45 17.95
C LYS A 502 -12.46 -25.74 18.67
N SER A 503 -13.44 -26.58 18.99
CA SER A 503 -13.23 -27.89 19.61
C SER A 503 -13.63 -29.08 18.71
N ASP A 504 -14.09 -28.80 17.48
CA ASP A 504 -14.46 -29.82 16.51
C ASP A 504 -13.20 -30.43 15.87
N ALA A 505 -12.94 -31.70 16.18
CA ALA A 505 -11.73 -32.38 15.72
C ALA A 505 -11.66 -32.49 14.18
N ALA A 506 -12.80 -32.74 13.51
CA ALA A 506 -12.84 -32.91 12.06
C ALA A 506 -12.58 -31.57 11.34
N VAL A 507 -13.09 -30.47 11.87
CA VAL A 507 -12.85 -29.12 11.34
C VAL A 507 -11.37 -28.73 11.55
N LEU A 508 -10.81 -28.98 12.73
CA LEU A 508 -9.39 -28.69 13.03
C LEU A 508 -8.43 -29.50 12.15
N GLU A 509 -8.75 -30.79 11.91
CA GLU A 509 -7.96 -31.64 11.01
C GLU A 509 -8.03 -31.15 9.57
N ARG A 510 -9.24 -30.78 9.11
CA ARG A 510 -9.42 -30.21 7.77
C ARG A 510 -8.69 -28.87 7.61
N LEU A 511 -8.70 -28.02 8.65
CA LEU A 511 -7.92 -26.77 8.65
C LEU A 511 -6.43 -27.03 8.54
N GLN A 512 -5.91 -28.01 9.28
CA GLN A 512 -4.52 -28.46 9.19
C GLN A 512 -4.16 -28.95 7.78
N LYS A 513 -5.04 -29.73 7.14
CA LYS A 513 -4.86 -30.19 5.78
C LYS A 513 -4.76 -29.02 4.78
N VAL A 514 -5.69 -28.06 4.88
CA VAL A 514 -5.65 -26.84 4.05
C VAL A 514 -4.34 -26.08 4.24
N LYS A 515 -3.88 -25.93 5.48
CA LYS A 515 -2.57 -25.31 5.78
C LYS A 515 -1.43 -26.06 5.12
N ARG A 516 -1.43 -27.39 5.21
CA ARG A 516 -0.42 -28.25 4.61
C ARG A 516 -0.35 -28.08 3.08
N GLU A 517 -1.50 -28.09 2.40
CA GLU A 517 -1.57 -27.90 0.94
C GLU A 517 -1.00 -26.52 0.51
N ASN A 518 -1.27 -25.47 1.29
CA ASN A 518 -0.70 -24.15 1.02
C ASN A 518 0.82 -24.09 1.26
N LYS A 519 1.32 -24.80 2.28
CA LYS A 519 2.77 -24.93 2.55
C LYS A 519 3.48 -25.69 1.42
N GLU A 520 2.90 -26.75 0.89
CA GLU A 520 3.41 -27.47 -0.25
C GLU A 520 3.49 -26.57 -1.49
N ARG A 521 2.43 -25.79 -1.76
CA ARG A 521 2.44 -24.82 -2.88
C ARG A 521 3.55 -23.78 -2.73
N LEU A 522 3.81 -23.27 -1.52
CA LEU A 522 4.92 -22.33 -1.27
C LEU A 522 6.27 -23.04 -1.37
N ALA A 523 6.40 -24.28 -0.89
CA ALA A 523 7.62 -25.07 -0.99
C ALA A 523 8.00 -25.34 -2.45
N ASP A 524 7.02 -25.65 -3.31
CA ASP A 524 7.23 -25.83 -4.76
C ASP A 524 7.70 -24.52 -5.41
N TYR A 525 7.08 -23.39 -5.02
CA TYR A 525 7.51 -22.06 -5.49
C TYR A 525 8.97 -21.76 -5.08
N ILE A 526 9.33 -22.00 -3.82
CA ILE A 526 10.70 -21.82 -3.29
C ILE A 526 11.68 -22.71 -4.07
N LYS A 527 11.35 -23.98 -4.27
CA LYS A 527 12.20 -24.90 -5.03
C LYS A 527 12.43 -24.41 -6.47
N ALA A 528 11.37 -23.96 -7.13
CA ALA A 528 11.43 -23.51 -8.54
C ALA A 528 12.20 -22.18 -8.70
N ASN A 529 12.15 -21.27 -7.73
CA ASN A 529 12.70 -19.92 -7.87
C ASN A 529 14.02 -19.70 -7.10
N ASN A 530 14.22 -20.43 -5.98
CA ASN A 530 15.41 -20.28 -5.13
C ASN A 530 16.31 -21.52 -5.11
N ASN A 531 15.88 -22.61 -5.74
CA ASN A 531 16.58 -23.92 -5.70
C ASN A 531 16.82 -24.45 -4.28
N VAL A 532 15.97 -24.08 -3.33
CA VAL A 532 16.00 -24.53 -1.92
C VAL A 532 14.86 -25.52 -1.69
N VAL A 533 15.17 -26.68 -1.12
CA VAL A 533 14.16 -27.66 -0.68
C VAL A 533 13.83 -27.37 0.78
N VAL A 534 12.57 -27.05 1.04
CA VAL A 534 12.05 -26.83 2.39
C VAL A 534 11.08 -27.94 2.78
N ASN A 535 11.06 -28.30 4.06
CA ASN A 535 10.16 -29.31 4.59
C ASN A 535 8.80 -28.70 4.91
N PRO A 536 7.68 -29.07 4.26
CA PRO A 536 6.36 -28.57 4.58
C PRO A 536 5.85 -28.95 5.98
N ASP A 537 6.52 -29.85 6.71
CA ASP A 537 6.21 -30.16 8.10
C ASP A 537 6.90 -29.21 9.09
N SER A 538 7.90 -28.43 8.66
CA SER A 538 8.53 -27.39 9.48
C SER A 538 7.54 -26.25 9.77
N ILE A 539 7.78 -25.46 10.81
CA ILE A 539 7.04 -24.21 11.04
C ILE A 539 7.39 -23.22 9.90
N PHE A 540 6.39 -22.74 9.17
CA PHE A 540 6.57 -21.66 8.21
C PHE A 540 6.40 -20.32 8.91
N ASP A 541 7.53 -19.68 9.21
CA ASP A 541 7.64 -18.39 9.88
C ASP A 541 7.93 -17.31 8.85
N ILE A 542 6.98 -16.39 8.64
CA ILE A 542 7.00 -15.49 7.49
C ILE A 542 7.02 -14.02 7.91
N GLN A 543 8.02 -13.29 7.40
CA GLN A 543 8.13 -11.85 7.51
C GLN A 543 8.11 -11.22 6.11
N SER A 544 6.91 -10.80 5.64
CA SER A 544 6.73 -10.19 4.33
C SER A 544 6.23 -8.76 4.44
N LYS A 545 7.12 -7.81 4.27
CA LYS A 545 6.87 -6.36 4.34
C LYS A 545 8.06 -5.58 3.77
N ARG A 546 7.83 -4.29 3.39
CA ARG A 546 8.93 -3.40 3.00
C ARG A 546 10.06 -3.46 4.01
N LEU A 547 11.30 -3.52 3.54
CA LEU A 547 12.43 -3.51 4.45
C LEU A 547 12.67 -2.08 4.95
N HIS A 548 12.63 -1.96 6.27
CA HIS A 548 12.94 -0.75 7.01
C HIS A 548 13.40 -1.13 8.41
N GLU A 549 14.37 -0.42 8.98
CA GLU A 549 14.96 -0.77 10.27
C GLU A 549 13.92 -0.83 11.40
N TYR A 550 12.91 0.08 11.44
CA TYR A 550 11.88 0.05 12.49
C TYR A 550 10.99 -1.20 12.46
N LYS A 551 10.89 -1.89 11.29
CA LYS A 551 10.14 -3.16 11.15
C LYS A 551 10.92 -4.35 11.67
N ARG A 552 12.18 -4.15 12.00
CA ARG A 552 13.11 -5.03 12.71
C ARG A 552 13.30 -6.42 12.08
N GLN A 553 13.36 -6.50 10.73
CA GLN A 553 13.82 -7.74 10.08
C GLN A 553 15.20 -8.15 10.61
N LEU A 554 16.00 -7.18 11.05
CA LEU A 554 17.29 -7.42 11.69
C LEU A 554 17.14 -8.21 12.99
N LEU A 555 16.17 -7.89 13.85
CA LEU A 555 15.92 -8.64 15.10
C LEU A 555 15.60 -10.12 14.80
N ASN A 556 14.79 -10.40 13.81
CA ASN A 556 14.50 -11.75 13.34
C ASN A 556 15.77 -12.45 12.83
N ALA A 557 16.56 -11.78 11.97
CA ALA A 557 17.81 -12.32 11.45
C ALA A 557 18.85 -12.60 12.57
N MET A 558 18.91 -11.76 13.59
CA MET A 558 19.75 -11.98 14.77
C MET A 558 19.33 -13.22 15.56
N ASN A 559 18.02 -13.42 15.76
CA ASN A 559 17.51 -14.63 16.39
C ASN A 559 17.78 -15.89 15.56
N ILE A 560 17.67 -15.79 14.23
CA ILE A 560 18.04 -16.90 13.34
C ILE A 560 19.51 -17.27 13.50
N LEU A 561 20.42 -16.30 13.52
CA LEU A 561 21.84 -16.54 13.71
C LEU A 561 22.14 -17.13 15.11
N ASN A 562 21.47 -16.63 16.15
CA ASN A 562 21.58 -17.21 17.51
C ASN A 562 21.13 -18.68 17.52
N THR A 563 19.98 -18.99 16.95
CA THR A 563 19.44 -20.37 16.87
C THR A 563 20.37 -21.28 16.05
N TYR A 564 20.95 -20.75 14.96
CA TYR A 564 21.94 -21.50 14.20
C TYR A 564 23.17 -21.86 15.02
N TYR A 565 23.70 -20.93 15.79
CA TYR A 565 24.83 -21.22 16.70
C TYR A 565 24.46 -22.23 17.79
N ASP A 566 23.27 -22.14 18.37
CA ASP A 566 22.81 -23.13 19.37
C ASP A 566 22.72 -24.54 18.76
N LEU A 567 22.28 -24.65 17.47
CA LEU A 567 22.26 -25.90 16.73
C LEU A 567 23.66 -26.40 16.36
N LYS A 568 24.63 -25.51 16.14
CA LYS A 568 26.04 -25.91 15.93
C LYS A 568 26.64 -26.49 17.21
N ASP A 569 26.30 -25.93 18.38
CA ASP A 569 26.76 -26.43 19.66
C ASP A 569 26.04 -27.74 20.05
N ASN A 570 24.75 -27.85 19.72
CA ASN A 570 23.94 -29.04 20.00
C ASN A 570 22.98 -29.36 18.82
N PRO A 571 23.39 -30.15 17.85
CA PRO A 571 22.54 -30.52 16.70
C PRO A 571 21.27 -31.31 17.10
N ASN A 572 21.23 -31.85 18.28
CA ASN A 572 20.08 -32.59 18.81
C ASN A 572 19.16 -31.74 19.70
N LEU A 573 19.37 -30.41 19.71
CA LEU A 573 18.48 -29.49 20.41
C LEU A 573 17.00 -29.78 20.07
N ASP A 574 16.17 -29.92 21.12
CA ASP A 574 14.75 -30.27 20.95
C ASP A 574 13.92 -29.05 20.48
N ILE A 575 14.04 -28.81 19.19
CA ILE A 575 13.24 -27.77 18.49
C ILE A 575 12.53 -28.34 17.28
N CYS A 576 11.33 -27.81 17.00
CA CYS A 576 10.63 -28.07 15.75
C CYS A 576 11.44 -27.55 14.56
N PRO A 577 11.57 -28.31 13.45
CA PRO A 577 12.12 -27.76 12.23
C PRO A 577 11.40 -26.47 11.85
N ARG A 578 12.16 -25.44 11.44
CA ARG A 578 11.60 -24.12 11.11
C ARG A 578 12.15 -23.60 9.78
N THR A 579 11.26 -23.06 8.97
CA THR A 579 11.59 -22.39 7.72
C THR A 579 11.21 -20.91 7.84
N PHE A 580 12.22 -20.04 7.94
CA PHE A 580 12.02 -18.59 7.89
C PHE A 580 11.95 -18.13 6.45
N VAL A 581 10.88 -17.41 6.10
CA VAL A 581 10.67 -16.89 4.76
C VAL A 581 10.53 -15.37 4.79
N PHE A 582 11.41 -14.69 4.09
CA PHE A 582 11.40 -13.24 3.96
C PHE A 582 10.94 -12.83 2.56
N GLY A 583 10.19 -11.73 2.48
CA GLY A 583 9.85 -11.06 1.24
C GLY A 583 9.87 -9.56 1.47
N ALA A 584 10.81 -8.84 0.87
CA ALA A 584 11.01 -7.42 1.14
C ALA A 584 11.68 -6.70 -0.03
N LYS A 585 11.33 -5.42 -0.22
CA LYS A 585 12.08 -4.49 -1.07
C LYS A 585 12.59 -3.34 -0.19
N ALA A 586 13.86 -2.95 -0.36
CA ALA A 586 14.43 -1.75 0.25
C ALA A 586 14.30 -0.57 -0.71
N ALA A 587 14.17 0.67 -0.19
CA ALA A 587 14.30 1.86 -1.02
C ALA A 587 15.72 1.92 -1.64
N SER A 588 15.84 2.39 -2.88
CA SER A 588 17.08 2.29 -3.65
C SER A 588 18.28 2.98 -2.98
N SER A 589 18.05 4.10 -2.29
CA SER A 589 19.06 4.85 -1.55
C SER A 589 19.29 4.38 -0.11
N TYR A 590 18.50 3.43 0.41
CA TYR A 590 18.55 3.02 1.81
C TYR A 590 19.64 1.95 2.05
N TYR A 591 20.88 2.41 2.25
CA TYR A 591 22.05 1.55 2.42
C TYR A 591 21.87 0.47 3.49
N MET A 592 21.49 0.85 4.74
CA MET A 592 21.37 -0.11 5.85
C MET A 592 20.31 -1.18 5.56
N ALA A 593 19.20 -0.79 4.95
CA ALA A 593 18.16 -1.75 4.54
C ALA A 593 18.70 -2.77 3.52
N LYS A 594 19.52 -2.33 2.57
CA LYS A 594 20.18 -3.24 1.61
C LYS A 594 21.19 -4.17 2.29
N GLN A 595 21.93 -3.68 3.29
CA GLN A 595 22.83 -4.53 4.09
C GLN A 595 22.06 -5.60 4.88
N ILE A 596 20.88 -5.28 5.40
CA ILE A 596 20.02 -6.26 6.09
C ILE A 596 19.51 -7.32 5.11
N ILE A 597 19.12 -6.96 3.87
CA ILE A 597 18.77 -7.95 2.83
C ILE A 597 19.94 -8.89 2.58
N ARG A 598 21.13 -8.33 2.39
CA ARG A 598 22.35 -9.12 2.16
C ARG A 598 22.65 -10.07 3.33
N PHE A 599 22.44 -9.61 4.55
CA PHE A 599 22.64 -10.43 5.76
C PHE A 599 21.66 -11.61 5.80
N ILE A 600 20.36 -11.37 5.56
CA ILE A 600 19.34 -12.43 5.52
C ILE A 600 19.63 -13.42 4.39
N TRP A 601 20.03 -12.95 3.22
CA TRP A 601 20.39 -13.81 2.09
C TRP A 601 21.59 -14.67 2.44
N GLN A 602 22.63 -14.11 3.03
CA GLN A 602 23.85 -14.83 3.44
C GLN A 602 23.58 -15.87 4.54
N LEU A 603 22.67 -15.57 5.48
CA LEU A 603 22.19 -16.57 6.44
C LEU A 603 21.59 -17.79 5.72
N GLY A 604 20.81 -17.54 4.67
CA GLY A 604 20.23 -18.59 3.82
C GLY A 604 21.33 -19.45 3.14
N GLU A 605 22.33 -18.80 2.54
CA GLU A 605 23.44 -19.51 1.87
C GLU A 605 24.21 -20.41 2.84
N VAL A 606 24.48 -19.95 4.05
CA VAL A 606 25.23 -20.72 5.06
C VAL A 606 24.36 -21.81 5.69
N ILE A 607 23.18 -21.45 6.16
CA ILE A 607 22.34 -22.35 6.98
C ILE A 607 21.73 -23.47 6.13
N ASN A 608 21.23 -23.14 4.91
CA ASN A 608 20.57 -24.12 4.05
C ASN A 608 21.50 -25.22 3.55
N ASN A 609 22.79 -24.96 3.49
CA ASN A 609 23.83 -25.89 3.03
C ASN A 609 24.53 -26.63 4.18
N ASP A 610 24.27 -26.28 5.44
CA ASP A 610 24.90 -26.93 6.61
C ASP A 610 24.11 -28.15 7.07
N LYS A 611 24.60 -29.33 6.70
CA LYS A 611 24.00 -30.60 7.10
C LYS A 611 24.20 -30.96 8.59
N SER A 612 25.13 -30.29 9.28
CA SER A 612 25.45 -30.62 10.68
C SER A 612 24.32 -30.25 11.65
N ILE A 613 23.36 -29.42 11.24
CA ILE A 613 22.20 -28.99 12.04
C ILE A 613 20.93 -29.84 11.78
N ASN A 614 21.07 -30.99 11.11
CA ASN A 614 19.99 -31.96 10.86
C ASN A 614 18.76 -31.36 10.14
N ASP A 615 18.96 -30.42 9.21
CA ASP A 615 17.92 -29.71 8.48
C ASP A 615 16.83 -29.03 9.35
N LYS A 616 17.15 -28.73 10.63
CA LYS A 616 16.21 -28.11 11.56
C LYS A 616 15.92 -26.66 11.28
N LEU A 617 16.75 -26.00 10.49
CA LEU A 617 16.61 -24.57 10.17
C LEU A 617 16.81 -24.35 8.66
N LYS A 618 15.91 -23.57 8.07
CA LYS A 618 16.01 -23.07 6.70
C LYS A 618 15.68 -21.58 6.67
N VAL A 619 16.37 -20.85 5.80
CA VAL A 619 16.15 -19.40 5.61
C VAL A 619 16.03 -19.14 4.11
N VAL A 620 14.94 -18.48 3.71
CA VAL A 620 14.66 -18.17 2.30
C VAL A 620 14.30 -16.70 2.15
N PHE A 621 15.00 -16.01 1.28
CA PHE A 621 14.63 -14.66 0.85
C PHE A 621 13.99 -14.74 -0.54
N LEU A 622 12.68 -14.39 -0.62
CA LEU A 622 11.94 -14.38 -1.88
C LEU A 622 12.06 -13.01 -2.54
N GLU A 623 12.72 -12.96 -3.69
CA GLU A 623 12.90 -11.71 -4.43
C GLU A 623 11.61 -11.19 -5.05
N ASN A 624 11.60 -9.89 -5.29
CA ASN A 624 10.51 -9.19 -5.98
C ASN A 624 9.14 -9.38 -5.31
N TYR A 625 9.08 -9.17 -3.98
CA TYR A 625 7.84 -9.24 -3.22
C TYR A 625 6.77 -8.35 -3.84
N ARG A 626 5.60 -8.92 -4.12
CA ARG A 626 4.45 -8.31 -4.78
C ARG A 626 3.15 -9.02 -4.39
N VAL A 627 1.99 -8.51 -4.81
CA VAL A 627 0.67 -9.06 -4.42
C VAL A 627 0.53 -10.52 -4.83
N SER A 628 0.88 -10.89 -6.07
CA SER A 628 0.76 -12.28 -6.54
C SER A 628 1.64 -13.26 -5.76
N LEU A 629 2.80 -12.82 -5.27
CA LEU A 629 3.64 -13.62 -4.38
C LEU A 629 3.05 -13.69 -2.97
N ALA A 630 2.54 -12.58 -2.46
CA ALA A 630 1.87 -12.56 -1.15
C ALA A 630 0.65 -13.49 -1.10
N GLU A 631 -0.08 -13.66 -2.20
CA GLU A 631 -1.21 -14.60 -2.32
C GLU A 631 -0.80 -16.08 -2.18
N ILE A 632 0.50 -16.39 -2.34
CA ILE A 632 1.06 -17.72 -2.07
C ILE A 632 1.63 -17.80 -0.65
N MET A 633 2.33 -16.76 -0.19
CA MET A 633 3.01 -16.74 1.10
C MET A 633 2.02 -16.71 2.27
N MET A 634 1.00 -15.86 2.22
CA MET A 634 0.12 -15.63 3.38
C MET A 634 -0.72 -16.86 3.77
N PRO A 635 -1.32 -17.63 2.84
CA PRO A 635 -2.01 -18.86 3.19
C PRO A 635 -1.10 -19.94 3.78
N ALA A 636 0.18 -19.95 3.41
CA ALA A 636 1.16 -20.94 3.87
C ALA A 636 1.73 -20.64 5.26
N ALA A 637 1.65 -19.39 5.73
CA ALA A 637 2.23 -19.00 7.00
C ALA A 637 1.55 -19.67 8.20
N GLU A 638 2.34 -20.11 9.15
CA GLU A 638 1.89 -20.53 10.48
C GLU A 638 2.18 -19.44 11.50
N ILE A 639 3.33 -18.77 11.37
CA ILE A 639 3.73 -17.61 12.17
C ILE A 639 3.81 -16.38 11.28
N SER A 640 3.26 -15.28 11.76
CA SER A 640 3.25 -13.95 11.16
C SER A 640 4.13 -13.01 11.99
N GLU A 641 5.27 -12.60 11.44
CA GLU A 641 6.22 -11.70 12.11
C GLU A 641 5.77 -10.23 12.01
N GLN A 642 5.30 -9.67 13.13
CA GLN A 642 4.81 -8.29 13.26
C GLN A 642 5.53 -7.58 14.40
N ILE A 643 6.85 -7.45 14.24
CA ILE A 643 7.83 -7.18 15.30
C ILE A 643 8.42 -5.77 15.24
N SER A 644 7.70 -4.79 14.68
CA SER A 644 8.10 -3.38 14.73
C SER A 644 8.37 -2.93 16.17
N ILE A 645 9.26 -1.94 16.36
CA ILE A 645 9.37 -1.31 17.68
C ILE A 645 8.05 -0.60 18.00
N ALA A 646 7.56 -0.77 19.22
CA ALA A 646 6.27 -0.22 19.61
C ALA A 646 6.20 1.31 19.44
N GLY A 647 5.08 1.80 18.92
CA GLY A 647 4.84 3.21 18.62
C GLY A 647 5.39 3.68 17.26
N LYS A 648 5.81 2.78 16.33
CA LYS A 648 6.35 3.16 15.01
C LYS A 648 5.56 2.62 13.81
N GLU A 649 4.81 1.54 13.95
CA GLU A 649 3.91 1.06 12.88
C GLU A 649 2.51 1.64 13.09
N ALA A 650 2.06 2.52 12.23
CA ALA A 650 0.74 3.16 12.35
C ALA A 650 -0.42 2.16 12.42
N SER A 651 -0.39 1.12 11.64
CA SER A 651 -1.39 0.05 11.62
C SER A 651 -0.79 -1.30 11.24
N GLY A 652 -0.19 -1.38 10.06
CA GLY A 652 0.03 -2.63 9.37
C GLY A 652 -1.28 -3.17 8.76
N THR A 653 -1.15 -3.91 7.66
CA THR A 653 -2.26 -4.66 7.05
C THR A 653 -1.83 -6.09 6.70
N GLY A 654 -0.53 -6.36 6.71
CA GLY A 654 0.00 -7.72 6.59
C GLY A 654 -0.49 -8.62 7.73
N ASN A 655 -0.46 -8.13 8.96
CA ASN A 655 -0.98 -8.80 10.15
C ASN A 655 -2.43 -9.28 9.96
N MET A 656 -3.32 -8.46 9.41
CA MET A 656 -4.72 -8.80 9.14
C MET A 656 -4.87 -9.90 8.07
N LYS A 657 -4.04 -9.87 7.02
CA LYS A 657 -4.03 -10.88 5.95
C LYS A 657 -3.55 -12.24 6.45
N PHE A 658 -2.50 -12.24 7.25
CA PHE A 658 -1.99 -13.44 7.91
C PHE A 658 -3.02 -14.02 8.89
N MET A 659 -3.58 -13.17 9.76
CA MET A 659 -4.63 -13.53 10.70
C MET A 659 -5.83 -14.20 10.00
N SER A 660 -6.32 -13.61 8.92
CA SER A 660 -7.47 -14.14 8.15
C SER A 660 -7.18 -15.47 7.46
N ASN A 661 -5.90 -15.83 7.29
CA ASN A 661 -5.43 -17.12 6.79
C ASN A 661 -4.97 -18.09 7.91
N GLY A 662 -5.23 -17.74 9.16
CA GLY A 662 -4.96 -18.59 10.33
C GLY A 662 -3.49 -18.66 10.72
N ALA A 663 -2.66 -17.70 10.31
CA ALA A 663 -1.35 -17.54 10.91
C ALA A 663 -1.47 -16.88 12.28
N VAL A 664 -0.70 -17.38 13.24
CA VAL A 664 -0.62 -16.80 14.60
C VAL A 664 0.45 -15.72 14.59
N THR A 665 0.10 -14.53 15.07
CA THR A 665 1.04 -13.41 15.12
C THR A 665 2.03 -13.57 16.29
N ILE A 666 3.31 -13.43 15.99
CA ILE A 666 4.33 -13.03 16.97
C ILE A 666 4.60 -11.54 16.76
N GLY A 667 4.45 -10.73 17.80
CA GLY A 667 4.49 -9.29 17.61
C GLY A 667 4.58 -8.48 18.90
N THR A 668 4.82 -7.19 18.69
CA THR A 668 4.77 -6.16 19.73
C THR A 668 3.37 -5.55 19.80
N MET A 669 3.07 -4.88 20.90
CA MET A 669 1.83 -4.09 21.06
C MET A 669 1.96 -2.76 20.31
N ASP A 670 1.89 -2.83 18.97
CA ASP A 670 2.07 -1.73 18.04
C ASP A 670 1.03 -1.76 16.91
N GLY A 671 0.60 -0.61 16.45
CA GLY A 671 -0.38 -0.47 15.38
C GLY A 671 -1.64 -1.31 15.60
N ALA A 672 -2.10 -1.97 14.54
CA ALA A 672 -3.29 -2.85 14.63
C ALA A 672 -3.04 -4.20 15.35
N ASN A 673 -1.80 -4.51 15.75
CA ASN A 673 -1.56 -5.68 16.59
C ASN A 673 -2.32 -5.58 17.92
N VAL A 674 -2.49 -4.36 18.46
CA VAL A 674 -3.28 -4.11 19.67
C VAL A 674 -4.73 -4.58 19.48
N GLU A 675 -5.36 -4.15 18.39
CA GLU A 675 -6.76 -4.51 18.09
C GLU A 675 -6.90 -5.99 17.68
N ILE A 676 -5.87 -6.59 17.08
CA ILE A 676 -5.83 -8.04 16.84
C ILE A 676 -5.78 -8.79 18.17
N HIS A 677 -4.90 -8.36 19.08
CA HIS A 677 -4.79 -8.93 20.41
C HIS A 677 -6.11 -8.85 21.18
N ASP A 678 -6.76 -7.68 21.18
CA ASP A 678 -8.09 -7.50 21.81
C ASP A 678 -9.16 -8.42 21.21
N ALA A 679 -9.06 -8.70 19.90
CA ALA A 679 -10.01 -9.58 19.22
C ALA A 679 -9.80 -11.08 19.52
N VAL A 680 -8.54 -11.53 19.68
CA VAL A 680 -8.23 -12.96 19.80
C VAL A 680 -7.85 -13.40 21.23
N GLY A 681 -7.39 -12.47 22.07
CA GLY A 681 -6.90 -12.75 23.44
C GLY A 681 -5.45 -13.24 23.50
N ASP A 682 -4.87 -13.17 24.70
CA ASP A 682 -3.47 -13.55 25.00
C ASP A 682 -3.11 -14.97 24.54
N GLU A 683 -4.04 -15.89 24.66
CA GLU A 683 -3.82 -17.30 24.34
C GLU A 683 -3.74 -17.60 22.84
N ASN A 684 -4.05 -16.63 21.98
CA ASN A 684 -4.08 -16.81 20.51
C ASN A 684 -3.08 -15.92 19.77
N MET A 685 -2.12 -15.32 20.49
CA MET A 685 -1.05 -14.47 19.97
C MET A 685 0.22 -14.59 20.82
N PHE A 686 1.39 -14.36 20.26
CA PHE A 686 2.67 -14.36 20.96
C PHE A 686 3.18 -12.93 21.11
N ILE A 687 2.83 -12.26 22.21
CA ILE A 687 3.26 -10.88 22.49
C ILE A 687 4.64 -10.89 23.14
N PHE A 688 5.48 -9.92 22.78
CA PHE A 688 6.80 -9.65 23.38
C PHE A 688 7.16 -8.17 23.27
N GLY A 689 8.27 -7.80 23.91
CA GLY A 689 8.88 -6.49 23.79
C GLY A 689 8.24 -5.42 24.66
N MET A 690 8.83 -4.23 24.59
CA MET A 690 8.39 -3.05 25.33
C MET A 690 7.10 -2.46 24.74
N SER A 691 6.31 -1.82 25.59
CA SER A 691 5.20 -0.94 25.18
C SER A 691 5.74 0.38 24.57
N SER A 692 4.89 1.14 23.91
CA SER A 692 5.27 2.46 23.37
C SER A 692 5.77 3.43 24.45
N ASP A 693 5.17 3.38 25.65
CA ASP A 693 5.56 4.24 26.77
C ASP A 693 6.94 3.83 27.31
N GLU A 694 7.21 2.51 27.45
CA GLU A 694 8.51 2.00 27.86
C GLU A 694 9.61 2.33 26.86
N VAL A 695 9.31 2.27 25.55
CA VAL A 695 10.21 2.71 24.49
C VAL A 695 10.54 4.19 24.64
N GLN A 696 9.53 5.03 24.80
CA GLN A 696 9.73 6.48 24.97
C GLN A 696 10.49 6.80 26.26
N ASP A 697 10.18 6.14 27.35
CA ASP A 697 10.89 6.26 28.62
C ASP A 697 12.37 5.88 28.48
N LEU A 698 12.66 4.82 27.75
CA LEU A 698 14.04 4.37 27.54
C LEU A 698 14.82 5.34 26.65
N TYR A 699 14.21 5.94 25.62
CA TYR A 699 14.82 7.03 24.86
C TYR A 699 15.11 8.24 25.76
N ASN A 700 14.15 8.65 26.58
CA ASN A 700 14.29 9.82 27.47
C ASN A 700 15.38 9.63 28.55
N LYS A 701 15.56 8.41 29.05
CA LYS A 701 16.59 8.05 30.05
C LYS A 701 17.99 7.88 29.44
N GLY A 702 18.09 7.83 28.11
CA GLY A 702 19.34 7.57 27.39
C GLY A 702 19.59 6.08 27.17
N TYR A 703 19.13 5.56 26.03
CA TYR A 703 19.36 4.17 25.64
C TYR A 703 20.85 3.90 25.35
N ASP A 704 21.41 2.89 26.01
CA ASP A 704 22.78 2.41 25.79
C ASP A 704 22.79 0.96 25.29
N SER A 705 22.89 0.80 23.96
CA SER A 705 22.96 -0.52 23.33
C SER A 705 24.20 -1.33 23.72
N THR A 706 25.31 -0.66 24.08
CA THR A 706 26.56 -1.30 24.50
C THR A 706 26.35 -2.08 25.78
N ALA A 707 25.51 -1.59 26.70
CA ALA A 707 25.19 -2.30 27.93
C ALA A 707 24.54 -3.67 27.65
N TYR A 708 23.63 -3.77 26.69
CA TYR A 708 23.01 -5.03 26.28
C TYR A 708 24.04 -5.98 25.63
N TYR A 709 24.92 -5.46 24.78
CA TYR A 709 26.00 -6.24 24.17
C TYR A 709 26.96 -6.82 25.23
N MET A 710 27.29 -6.07 26.26
CA MET A 710 28.23 -6.50 27.30
C MET A 710 27.60 -7.50 28.28
N ASN A 711 26.28 -7.41 28.52
CA ASN A 711 25.61 -8.17 29.58
C ASN A 711 24.86 -9.42 29.07
N ASP A 712 24.57 -9.57 27.78
CA ASP A 712 23.94 -10.77 27.20
C ASP A 712 24.91 -11.50 26.25
N ALA A 713 25.33 -12.69 26.69
CA ALA A 713 26.29 -13.53 25.95
C ALA A 713 25.78 -13.92 24.54
N ARG A 714 24.47 -14.02 24.36
CA ARG A 714 23.84 -14.36 23.08
C ARG A 714 23.97 -13.17 22.09
N ILE A 715 23.62 -11.95 22.55
CA ILE A 715 23.80 -10.71 21.78
C ILE A 715 25.26 -10.55 21.38
N LYS A 716 26.18 -10.72 22.37
CA LYS A 716 27.62 -10.64 22.10
C LYS A 716 28.05 -11.64 21.03
N ARG A 717 27.63 -12.91 21.16
CA ARG A 717 27.94 -13.99 20.21
C ARG A 717 27.47 -13.67 18.78
N VAL A 718 26.26 -13.14 18.66
CA VAL A 718 25.63 -12.77 17.38
C VAL A 718 26.40 -11.60 16.73
N ILE A 719 26.65 -10.52 17.47
CA ILE A 719 27.33 -9.33 16.95
C ILE A 719 28.79 -9.64 16.60
N ASP A 720 29.52 -10.36 17.49
CA ASP A 720 30.87 -10.80 17.21
C ASP A 720 30.92 -11.78 16.01
N GLY A 721 29.87 -12.58 15.83
CA GLY A 721 29.67 -13.43 14.66
C GLY A 721 29.52 -12.64 13.36
N MET A 722 28.73 -11.57 13.36
CA MET A 722 28.60 -10.67 12.22
C MET A 722 29.95 -10.04 11.83
N ARG A 723 30.76 -9.67 12.83
CA ARG A 723 32.10 -9.09 12.61
C ARG A 723 33.11 -10.12 12.12
N ARG A 724 33.08 -11.34 12.65
CA ARG A 724 33.96 -12.43 12.18
C ARG A 724 33.59 -12.88 10.77
N GLY A 725 32.31 -12.83 10.45
CA GLY A 725 31.74 -13.27 9.19
C GLY A 725 30.72 -14.38 9.36
N VAL A 726 29.67 -14.32 8.55
CA VAL A 726 28.70 -15.40 8.31
C VAL A 726 29.10 -16.04 6.97
N GLY A 727 29.65 -17.26 7.03
CA GLY A 727 30.48 -17.75 5.93
C GLY A 727 31.68 -16.82 5.70
N ASP A 728 31.92 -16.44 4.47
CA ASP A 728 33.06 -15.56 4.09
C ASP A 728 32.69 -14.05 4.09
N VAL A 729 31.49 -13.67 4.55
CA VAL A 729 30.99 -12.29 4.48
C VAL A 729 30.89 -11.65 5.85
N GLN A 730 31.59 -10.54 6.06
CA GLN A 730 31.50 -9.72 7.27
C GLN A 730 30.38 -8.68 7.16
N PHE A 731 29.70 -8.44 8.29
CA PHE A 731 28.59 -7.47 8.40
C PHE A 731 28.92 -6.36 9.41
N ASN A 732 30.11 -5.78 9.26
CA ASN A 732 30.61 -4.73 10.16
C ASN A 732 29.69 -3.51 10.20
N ALA A 733 29.13 -3.10 9.05
CA ALA A 733 28.21 -1.96 8.99
C ALA A 733 26.97 -2.15 9.88
N ILE A 734 26.40 -3.37 9.92
CA ILE A 734 25.26 -3.69 10.79
C ILE A 734 25.70 -3.74 12.25
N ALA A 735 26.80 -4.43 12.54
CA ALA A 735 27.32 -4.55 13.91
C ALA A 735 27.71 -3.18 14.51
N ASP A 736 28.30 -2.30 13.70
CA ASP A 736 28.69 -0.96 14.12
C ASP A 736 27.47 -0.03 14.28
N ASN A 737 26.43 -0.17 13.44
CA ASN A 737 25.18 0.55 13.63
C ASN A 737 24.48 0.17 14.94
N LEU A 738 24.56 -1.10 15.34
CA LEU A 738 23.99 -1.58 16.61
C LEU A 738 24.77 -1.10 17.85
N ILE A 739 26.08 -0.89 17.76
CA ILE A 739 26.94 -0.62 18.92
C ILE A 739 27.53 0.79 18.94
N LEU A 740 27.92 1.33 17.78
CA LEU A 740 28.63 2.61 17.66
C LEU A 740 27.75 3.73 17.08
N GLY A 741 26.66 3.36 16.37
CA GLY A 741 25.72 4.32 15.80
C GLY A 741 26.16 5.02 14.52
N ASN A 742 27.36 4.75 14.01
CA ASN A 742 27.86 5.29 12.71
C ASN A 742 27.53 6.79 12.45
N GLY A 743 27.67 7.63 13.50
CA GLY A 743 27.34 9.07 13.45
C GLY A 743 25.88 9.42 13.78
N SER A 744 25.09 8.43 14.18
CA SER A 744 23.73 8.57 14.70
C SER A 744 23.60 7.85 16.06
N VAL A 745 22.38 7.74 16.61
CA VAL A 745 22.11 6.93 17.79
C VAL A 745 22.37 5.44 17.46
N ALA A 746 23.08 4.75 18.33
CA ALA A 746 23.31 3.29 18.19
C ALA A 746 22.00 2.53 18.42
N ASP A 747 21.76 1.49 17.62
CA ASP A 747 20.55 0.67 17.67
C ASP A 747 19.25 1.50 17.78
N PRO A 748 18.98 2.39 16.81
CA PRO A 748 17.91 3.41 16.92
C PRO A 748 16.51 2.80 17.09
N TYR A 749 16.37 1.51 16.81
CA TYR A 749 15.09 0.79 16.94
C TYR A 749 15.14 -0.32 18.00
N MET A 750 16.07 -0.23 18.96
CA MET A 750 16.15 -1.05 20.16
C MET A 750 16.01 -2.56 19.91
N CYS A 751 16.68 -3.06 18.87
CA CYS A 751 16.74 -4.49 18.59
C CYS A 751 17.37 -5.26 19.75
N LEU A 752 18.41 -4.69 20.40
CA LEU A 752 19.11 -5.35 21.49
C LEU A 752 18.29 -5.35 22.78
N ALA A 753 17.52 -4.30 23.06
CA ALA A 753 16.67 -4.23 24.24
C ALA A 753 15.54 -5.27 24.22
N ASP A 754 14.94 -5.51 23.07
CA ASP A 754 13.86 -6.50 22.91
C ASP A 754 14.36 -7.93 22.58
N PHE A 755 15.66 -8.14 22.38
CA PHE A 755 16.20 -9.42 21.91
C PHE A 755 15.83 -10.59 22.83
N ASP A 756 16.02 -10.46 24.14
CA ASP A 756 15.73 -11.54 25.10
C ASP A 756 14.23 -11.90 25.11
N SER A 757 13.36 -10.89 25.13
CA SER A 757 11.91 -11.10 25.12
C SER A 757 11.45 -11.76 23.81
N TYR A 758 12.06 -11.40 22.68
CA TYR A 758 11.79 -12.00 21.38
C TYR A 758 12.23 -13.48 21.32
N VAL A 759 13.44 -13.81 21.78
CA VAL A 759 13.94 -15.20 21.87
C VAL A 759 13.01 -16.05 22.74
N LYS A 760 12.55 -15.51 23.87
CA LYS A 760 11.57 -16.20 24.74
C LYS A 760 10.22 -16.40 24.05
N ALA A 761 9.76 -15.44 23.28
CA ALA A 761 8.54 -15.58 22.49
C ALA A 761 8.69 -16.66 21.40
N GLN A 762 9.81 -16.70 20.71
CA GLN A 762 10.13 -17.73 19.72
C GLN A 762 10.18 -19.14 20.35
N LYS A 763 10.66 -19.25 21.58
CA LYS A 763 10.59 -20.51 22.33
C LYS A 763 9.13 -20.91 22.62
N ARG A 764 8.28 -19.97 23.06
CA ARG A 764 6.85 -20.26 23.29
C ARG A 764 6.17 -20.74 22.01
N VAL A 765 6.51 -20.17 20.84
CA VAL A 765 6.03 -20.65 19.53
C VAL A 765 6.40 -22.13 19.34
N ASN A 766 7.68 -22.49 19.56
CA ASN A 766 8.15 -23.86 19.45
C ASN A 766 7.36 -24.82 20.35
N ASP A 767 7.28 -24.48 21.64
CA ASP A 767 6.62 -25.31 22.66
C ASP A 767 5.13 -25.48 22.36
N THR A 768 4.46 -24.44 21.90
CA THR A 768 3.03 -24.49 21.52
C THR A 768 2.80 -25.34 20.26
N TYR A 769 3.69 -25.24 19.26
CA TYR A 769 3.56 -25.95 17.99
C TYR A 769 3.72 -27.49 18.15
N LEU A 770 4.41 -27.96 19.16
CA LEU A 770 4.46 -29.39 19.52
C LEU A 770 3.07 -29.94 19.81
N ASN A 771 2.15 -29.14 20.33
CA ASN A 771 0.76 -29.49 20.50
C ASN A 771 -0.09 -29.01 19.29
N LYS A 772 -0.08 -29.78 18.20
CA LYS A 772 -0.77 -29.43 16.96
C LYS A 772 -2.26 -29.07 17.15
N LYS A 773 -2.96 -29.73 18.07
CA LYS A 773 -4.38 -29.45 18.36
C LYS A 773 -4.55 -28.06 18.97
N ALA A 774 -3.69 -27.69 19.91
CA ALA A 774 -3.69 -26.36 20.52
C ALA A 774 -3.37 -25.29 19.47
N PHE A 775 -2.34 -25.50 18.65
CA PHE A 775 -1.95 -24.56 17.61
C PHE A 775 -3.04 -24.39 16.54
N ASN A 776 -3.68 -25.48 16.10
CA ASN A 776 -4.79 -25.43 15.13
C ASN A 776 -6.00 -24.67 15.71
N LYS A 777 -6.25 -24.77 17.02
CA LYS A 777 -7.27 -23.97 17.70
C LYS A 777 -6.94 -22.47 17.67
N MET A 778 -5.68 -22.10 17.96
CA MET A 778 -5.21 -20.71 17.84
C MET A 778 -5.42 -20.19 16.41
N SER A 779 -5.06 -20.99 15.40
CA SER A 779 -5.25 -20.68 13.98
C SER A 779 -6.73 -20.41 13.66
N LEU A 780 -7.65 -21.28 14.11
CA LEU A 780 -9.09 -21.12 13.93
C LEU A 780 -9.60 -19.84 14.60
N MET A 781 -9.16 -19.56 15.83
CA MET A 781 -9.57 -18.35 16.57
C MET A 781 -9.14 -17.08 15.86
N ASN A 782 -7.94 -17.05 15.25
CA ASN A 782 -7.49 -15.94 14.44
C ASN A 782 -8.41 -15.73 13.21
N ILE A 783 -8.73 -16.79 12.46
CA ILE A 783 -9.64 -16.70 11.31
C ILE A 783 -11.03 -16.19 11.74
N ALA A 784 -11.61 -16.76 12.80
CA ALA A 784 -12.94 -16.41 13.27
C ALA A 784 -13.06 -14.93 13.68
N ASN A 785 -12.00 -14.35 14.21
CA ASN A 785 -11.98 -12.96 14.68
C ASN A 785 -11.44 -11.96 13.65
N ALA A 786 -11.12 -12.39 12.43
CA ALA A 786 -10.59 -11.50 11.38
C ALA A 786 -11.67 -10.59 10.75
N GLY A 787 -12.94 -10.80 11.01
CA GLY A 787 -14.03 -10.08 10.37
C GLY A 787 -14.02 -8.57 10.58
N PHE A 788 -13.61 -8.10 11.75
CA PHE A 788 -13.44 -6.67 12.06
C PHE A 788 -12.45 -5.99 11.09
N PHE A 789 -11.42 -6.70 10.66
CA PHE A 789 -10.38 -6.15 9.78
C PHE A 789 -10.76 -6.21 8.29
N SER A 790 -12.04 -6.20 7.98
CA SER A 790 -12.56 -6.07 6.61
C SER A 790 -12.47 -4.61 6.12
N ALA A 791 -11.99 -4.43 4.88
CA ALA A 791 -12.05 -3.14 4.21
C ALA A 791 -13.49 -2.66 3.98
N ASP A 792 -14.46 -3.58 3.89
CA ASP A 792 -15.89 -3.23 3.78
C ASP A 792 -16.39 -2.50 5.03
N ARG A 793 -15.98 -2.96 6.24
CA ARG A 793 -16.29 -2.26 7.51
C ARG A 793 -15.64 -0.86 7.51
N ALA A 794 -14.34 -0.76 7.17
CA ALA A 794 -13.64 0.51 7.15
C ALA A 794 -14.31 1.50 6.17
N VAL A 795 -14.65 1.07 4.96
CA VAL A 795 -15.31 1.92 3.95
C VAL A 795 -16.69 2.38 4.42
N LYS A 796 -17.47 1.54 5.12
CA LYS A 796 -18.73 1.97 5.70
C LYS A 796 -18.53 3.07 6.75
N GLU A 797 -17.53 2.95 7.62
CA GLU A 797 -17.20 3.99 8.60
C GLU A 797 -16.76 5.30 7.93
N TYR A 798 -15.94 5.24 6.87
CA TYR A 798 -15.61 6.41 6.06
C TYR A 798 -16.84 7.03 5.42
N ALA A 799 -17.73 6.21 4.83
CA ALA A 799 -18.94 6.65 4.17
C ALA A 799 -19.89 7.38 5.13
N ASP A 800 -20.06 6.84 6.33
CA ASP A 800 -21.00 7.38 7.31
C ASP A 800 -20.46 8.60 8.07
N ARG A 801 -19.16 8.57 8.46
CA ARG A 801 -18.57 9.53 9.41
C ARG A 801 -17.75 10.62 8.75
N ILE A 802 -17.19 10.38 7.54
CA ILE A 802 -16.24 11.29 6.91
C ILE A 802 -16.78 11.80 5.56
N TRP A 803 -17.11 10.89 4.64
CA TRP A 803 -17.55 11.30 3.30
C TRP A 803 -19.03 11.67 3.22
N THR A 804 -19.85 11.20 4.15
CA THR A 804 -21.31 11.39 4.16
C THR A 804 -21.95 11.00 2.83
N VAL A 805 -21.68 9.76 2.38
CA VAL A 805 -22.17 9.20 1.11
C VAL A 805 -23.10 8.01 1.33
N LYS A 806 -23.97 7.74 0.38
CA LYS A 806 -24.89 6.61 0.42
C LYS A 806 -24.65 5.69 -0.79
N PRO A 807 -24.84 4.38 -0.65
CA PRO A 807 -24.80 3.45 -1.78
C PRO A 807 -25.93 3.77 -2.78
N ILE A 808 -25.65 3.59 -4.06
CA ILE A 808 -26.60 3.88 -5.14
C ILE A 808 -27.66 2.78 -5.23
N HIS A 809 -27.25 1.52 -5.03
CA HIS A 809 -28.16 0.39 -4.95
C HIS A 809 -28.18 -0.13 -3.52
N LYS A 810 -29.37 -0.37 -2.97
CA LYS A 810 -29.46 -1.17 -1.73
C LYS A 810 -29.02 -2.60 -2.07
N LEU A 811 -27.99 -3.07 -1.39
CA LEU A 811 -27.49 -4.44 -1.49
C LEU A 811 -28.55 -5.47 -1.05
#